data_6944212a622ab2151d05d78af329416d
#
_entry.id   6944212a622ab2151d05d78af329416d
#
_cell.length_a   1.000
_cell.length_b   1.000
_cell.length_c   1.000
_cell.angle_alpha   90.00
_cell.angle_beta   90.00
_cell.angle_gamma   90.00
#
_symmetry.space_group_name_H-M   'P 1'
#
loop_
_entity.id
_entity.type
_entity.pdbx_description
1 polymer ?
#
loop_
_entity_poly.entity_id
_entity_poly.type
_entity_poly.pdbx_seq_one_letter_code
_entity_poly.pdbx_strand_id
1 'polypeptide(L)'
;MDAAEKRYLELLSRSFPTVAKASAEVINLSAILNLPKGTEFFASDIHGEYEAFSHILRNGSGSIRLKIDDVFGDELSKEEKRTLATLIYYPREKSRLELSKVSDVAAWYGKMLPRLIAVCKRAARKYTRSRVRKALPEDFAYIIEELMYADTRNFDKEAYYAAIVDAVVRTGRGPAFVEALCGLIQRLAIERLHIIGDIYDRGPHPDAIMEALIDHHSVDIQWGNHDIVWMGASLGQRGCIAHVVRNCARYGNLSILEDAYGINILPLARFALDAYKDDPCVGFALKGHPDTMSEAEILMNVKIQKAMAIIQFKVEGALIDENPAFGLQSRKLLDKIDYERGTVVCDGVEYELTDKMFPTIDPCDPYKLTPGEQDVMDRLVSAFTGCEKLQRHMRFFLKTGSLYKIDNGNLLFHACVPLNADGSLKEVDVFGKKLKGRALYDEMERWVRIAFFDEDAEMRKRGADMLWYLWLGEGSPLFAKSKMATFELYLIADKAARKEVKNPFYTLLDNEDVFAGIFRDFGLDPETSHIICGHVPVKVKDGEDPVKCNGKVIMIDGGFSKAYQSTTGIAGYTLISNSHGFVLAAHEPLESAQAAVERELDIHSSRRVVERVGVRTLVADTDTGAKLKAHVADLERLLEAYRHGDIPERKKS
;
A
#
# COMPACT_ATOMS: atom_id res chain seq x y z
N MET A 1 21.85 -39.53 12.53
CA MET A 1 21.64 -38.10 12.83
C MET A 1 22.97 -37.40 13.04
N ASP A 2 23.25 -36.32 12.30
CA ASP A 2 24.46 -35.52 12.50
C ASP A 2 24.34 -34.56 13.71
N ALA A 3 25.45 -33.90 14.10
CA ALA A 3 25.45 -33.01 15.28
C ALA A 3 24.58 -31.75 15.09
N ALA A 4 24.48 -31.23 13.88
CA ALA A 4 23.68 -30.04 13.58
C ALA A 4 22.17 -30.38 13.62
N GLU A 5 21.80 -31.51 13.04
CA GLU A 5 20.42 -32.02 13.07
C GLU A 5 20.00 -32.34 14.51
N LYS A 6 20.84 -32.97 15.30
CA LYS A 6 20.58 -33.26 16.71
C LYS A 6 20.31 -31.97 17.49
N ARG A 7 21.17 -30.96 17.31
CA ARG A 7 21.01 -29.65 17.96
C ARG A 7 19.72 -28.97 17.54
N TYR A 8 19.34 -29.04 16.25
CA TYR A 8 18.09 -28.47 15.75
C TYR A 8 16.89 -29.16 16.41
N LEU A 9 16.85 -30.49 16.42
CA LEU A 9 15.75 -31.23 17.05
C LEU A 9 15.68 -31.03 18.56
N GLU A 10 16.83 -30.86 19.25
CA GLU A 10 16.90 -30.48 20.67
C GLU A 10 16.27 -29.10 20.92
N LEU A 11 16.49 -28.14 20.02
CA LEU A 11 15.83 -26.83 20.09
C LEU A 11 14.31 -26.96 19.84
N LEU A 12 13.90 -27.72 18.84
CA LEU A 12 12.50 -27.97 18.52
C LEU A 12 11.77 -28.67 19.67
N SER A 13 12.44 -29.59 20.37
CA SER A 13 11.92 -30.31 21.54
C SER A 13 11.54 -29.39 22.71
N ARG A 14 12.09 -28.17 22.77
CA ARG A 14 11.69 -27.19 23.81
C ARG A 14 10.24 -26.74 23.65
N SER A 15 9.77 -26.59 22.39
CA SER A 15 8.40 -26.21 22.07
C SER A 15 7.44 -27.42 22.07
N PHE A 16 7.96 -28.60 21.69
CA PHE A 16 7.20 -29.85 21.60
C PHE A 16 7.84 -30.94 22.46
N PRO A 17 7.80 -30.83 23.79
CA PRO A 17 8.63 -31.60 24.70
C PRO A 17 8.26 -33.08 24.84
N THR A 18 7.14 -33.54 24.25
CA THR A 18 6.66 -34.92 24.32
C THR A 18 6.16 -35.43 22.99
N VAL A 19 6.19 -36.75 22.80
CA VAL A 19 5.53 -37.42 21.64
C VAL A 19 4.10 -36.94 21.47
N ALA A 20 3.33 -36.88 22.55
CA ALA A 20 1.93 -36.44 22.49
C ALA A 20 1.76 -35.02 21.93
N LYS A 21 2.60 -34.04 22.38
CA LYS A 21 2.54 -32.67 21.89
C LYS A 21 2.98 -32.54 20.42
N ALA A 22 4.07 -33.19 20.05
CA ALA A 22 4.55 -33.18 18.67
C ALA A 22 3.52 -33.86 17.73
N SER A 23 2.98 -35.02 18.11
CA SER A 23 1.93 -35.70 17.32
C SER A 23 0.64 -34.86 17.18
N ALA A 24 0.22 -34.20 18.26
CA ALA A 24 -0.97 -33.32 18.20
C ALA A 24 -0.77 -32.18 17.21
N GLU A 25 0.44 -31.59 17.17
CA GLU A 25 0.72 -30.52 16.21
C GLU A 25 0.84 -31.05 14.78
N VAL A 26 1.46 -32.20 14.53
CA VAL A 26 1.44 -32.86 13.21
C VAL A 26 0.01 -33.07 12.72
N ILE A 27 -0.88 -33.61 13.57
CA ILE A 27 -2.30 -33.80 13.23
C ILE A 27 -2.98 -32.46 12.89
N ASN A 28 -2.74 -31.43 13.71
CA ASN A 28 -3.31 -30.09 13.50
C ASN A 28 -2.85 -29.48 12.18
N LEU A 29 -1.54 -29.46 11.93
CA LEU A 29 -0.97 -28.87 10.71
C LEU A 29 -1.38 -29.63 9.46
N SER A 30 -1.40 -30.98 9.50
CA SER A 30 -1.86 -31.83 8.40
C SER A 30 -3.34 -31.59 8.07
N ALA A 31 -4.17 -31.34 9.07
CA ALA A 31 -5.57 -30.98 8.85
C ALA A 31 -5.70 -29.58 8.21
N ILE A 32 -4.90 -28.60 8.65
CA ILE A 32 -4.90 -27.23 8.11
C ILE A 32 -4.55 -27.21 6.62
N LEU A 33 -3.63 -28.06 6.17
CA LEU A 33 -3.24 -28.16 4.77
C LEU A 33 -4.42 -28.45 3.83
N ASN A 34 -5.47 -29.11 4.32
CA ASN A 34 -6.68 -29.43 3.57
C ASN A 34 -7.77 -28.34 3.59
N LEU A 35 -7.53 -27.22 4.28
CA LEU A 35 -8.46 -26.09 4.23
C LEU A 35 -8.33 -25.35 2.90
N PRO A 36 -9.40 -24.68 2.44
CA PRO A 36 -9.32 -23.79 1.29
C PRO A 36 -8.34 -22.64 1.53
N LYS A 37 -7.62 -22.22 0.47
CA LYS A 37 -6.83 -20.99 0.48
C LYS A 37 -7.66 -19.82 0.99
N GLY A 38 -7.08 -18.98 1.83
CA GLY A 38 -7.69 -17.75 2.33
C GLY A 38 -7.95 -16.73 1.23
N THR A 39 -8.59 -15.62 1.58
CA THR A 39 -8.84 -14.55 0.61
C THR A 39 -7.79 -13.46 0.80
N GLU A 40 -7.05 -13.17 -0.26
CA GLU A 40 -6.03 -12.11 -0.31
C GLU A 40 -6.56 -10.96 -1.18
N PHE A 41 -6.28 -9.73 -0.76
CA PHE A 41 -6.65 -8.52 -1.47
C PHE A 41 -5.41 -7.78 -1.91
N PHE A 42 -5.45 -7.24 -3.13
CA PHE A 42 -4.39 -6.43 -3.70
C PHE A 42 -4.98 -5.07 -4.06
N ALA A 43 -4.35 -4.01 -3.59
CA ALA A 43 -4.68 -2.62 -3.93
C ALA A 43 -3.40 -1.87 -4.25
N SER A 44 -3.49 -0.83 -5.09
CA SER A 44 -2.36 -0.04 -5.56
C SER A 44 -2.75 1.43 -5.68
N ASP A 45 -1.75 2.33 -5.66
CA ASP A 45 -1.90 3.75 -6.01
C ASP A 45 -3.00 4.46 -5.21
N ILE A 46 -3.01 4.23 -3.89
CA ILE A 46 -4.04 4.73 -2.98
C ILE A 46 -3.93 6.25 -2.81
N HIS A 47 -2.70 6.78 -2.84
CA HIS A 47 -2.42 8.21 -2.87
C HIS A 47 -3.20 9.05 -1.86
N GLY A 48 -3.15 8.71 -0.58
CA GLY A 48 -3.77 9.50 0.48
C GLY A 48 -5.31 9.52 0.49
N GLU A 49 -5.99 8.78 -0.35
CA GLU A 49 -7.47 8.72 -0.43
C GLU A 49 -8.05 7.77 0.63
N TYR A 50 -7.90 8.16 1.89
CA TYR A 50 -8.24 7.33 3.05
C TYR A 50 -9.73 6.92 3.09
N GLU A 51 -10.67 7.83 2.80
CA GLU A 51 -12.10 7.51 2.91
C GLU A 51 -12.51 6.37 1.97
N ALA A 52 -12.13 6.47 0.70
CA ALA A 52 -12.43 5.45 -0.31
C ALA A 52 -11.73 4.12 0.01
N PHE A 53 -10.44 4.17 0.35
CA PHE A 53 -9.66 2.98 0.71
C PHE A 53 -10.22 2.29 1.97
N SER A 54 -10.50 3.06 3.03
CA SER A 54 -11.06 2.56 4.28
C SER A 54 -12.43 1.91 4.05
N HIS A 55 -13.28 2.50 3.22
CA HIS A 55 -14.58 1.93 2.86
C HIS A 55 -14.44 0.58 2.14
N ILE A 56 -13.51 0.49 1.16
CA ILE A 56 -13.24 -0.74 0.42
C ILE A 56 -12.70 -1.85 1.34
N LEU A 57 -11.85 -1.52 2.31
CA LEU A 57 -11.41 -2.49 3.30
C LEU A 57 -12.58 -2.97 4.17
N ARG A 58 -13.41 -2.04 4.67
CA ARG A 58 -14.55 -2.34 5.56
C ARG A 58 -15.62 -3.17 4.88
N ASN A 59 -15.91 -2.93 3.60
CA ASN A 59 -16.89 -3.72 2.84
C ASN A 59 -16.29 -5.00 2.23
N GLY A 60 -14.94 -5.17 2.32
CA GLY A 60 -14.21 -6.28 1.72
C GLY A 60 -14.42 -6.32 0.21
N SER A 61 -14.32 -5.17 -0.48
CA SER A 61 -14.62 -5.01 -1.91
C SER A 61 -15.96 -5.69 -2.29
N GLY A 62 -16.99 -5.48 -1.46
CA GLY A 62 -18.32 -6.05 -1.63
C GLY A 62 -18.46 -7.55 -1.24
N SER A 63 -17.39 -8.19 -0.71
CA SER A 63 -17.46 -9.60 -0.31
C SER A 63 -18.33 -9.84 0.93
N ILE A 64 -18.48 -8.84 1.80
CA ILE A 64 -19.35 -8.92 2.98
C ILE A 64 -20.81 -8.94 2.54
N ARG A 65 -21.20 -8.12 1.56
CA ARG A 65 -22.56 -8.13 1.01
C ARG A 65 -22.94 -9.48 0.43
N LEU A 66 -22.03 -10.13 -0.32
CA LEU A 66 -22.26 -11.48 -0.81
C LEU A 66 -22.45 -12.50 0.32
N LYS A 67 -21.74 -12.33 1.46
CA LYS A 67 -21.95 -13.22 2.63
C LYS A 67 -23.30 -12.99 3.29
N ILE A 68 -23.79 -11.75 3.33
CA ILE A 68 -25.14 -11.42 3.82
C ILE A 68 -26.19 -12.07 2.92
N ASP A 69 -26.04 -11.96 1.61
CA ASP A 69 -26.94 -12.60 0.63
C ASP A 69 -26.93 -14.13 0.76
N ASP A 70 -25.74 -14.74 0.94
CA ASP A 70 -25.58 -16.17 1.17
C ASP A 70 -26.27 -16.68 2.46
N VAL A 71 -26.30 -15.84 3.51
CA VAL A 71 -26.88 -16.23 4.80
C VAL A 71 -28.39 -16.08 4.81
N PHE A 72 -28.90 -15.00 4.25
CA PHE A 72 -30.30 -14.61 4.45
C PHE A 72 -31.18 -14.80 3.20
N GLY A 73 -30.58 -15.02 2.00
CA GLY A 73 -31.38 -15.22 0.78
C GLY A 73 -32.54 -14.22 0.67
N ASP A 74 -33.76 -14.71 0.57
CA ASP A 74 -34.97 -13.90 0.52
C ASP A 74 -35.62 -13.62 1.90
N GLU A 75 -34.99 -14.10 3.02
CA GLU A 75 -35.49 -13.87 4.37
C GLU A 75 -35.42 -12.38 4.80
N LEU A 76 -34.45 -11.64 4.27
CA LEU A 76 -34.31 -10.20 4.49
C LEU A 76 -34.60 -9.43 3.22
N SER A 77 -35.32 -8.31 3.37
CA SER A 77 -35.51 -7.35 2.28
C SER A 77 -34.18 -6.72 1.83
N LYS A 78 -34.16 -6.16 0.63
CA LYS A 78 -32.99 -5.45 0.10
C LYS A 78 -32.56 -4.28 1.01
N GLU A 79 -33.51 -3.61 1.65
CA GLU A 79 -33.28 -2.53 2.58
C GLU A 79 -32.63 -3.06 3.86
N GLU A 80 -33.18 -4.10 4.50
CA GLU A 80 -32.61 -4.70 5.71
C GLU A 80 -31.18 -5.21 5.48
N LYS A 81 -30.90 -5.79 4.31
CA LYS A 81 -29.54 -6.22 3.93
C LYS A 81 -28.60 -5.03 3.78
N ARG A 82 -29.05 -3.90 3.21
CA ARG A 82 -28.25 -2.66 3.12
C ARG A 82 -27.94 -2.11 4.51
N THR A 83 -28.96 -1.99 5.36
CA THR A 83 -28.78 -1.55 6.75
C THR A 83 -27.78 -2.42 7.51
N LEU A 84 -27.90 -3.76 7.38
CA LEU A 84 -26.97 -4.71 8.00
C LEU A 84 -25.54 -4.56 7.44
N ALA A 85 -25.39 -4.40 6.12
CA ALA A 85 -24.09 -4.19 5.48
C ALA A 85 -23.46 -2.88 5.97
N THR A 86 -24.20 -1.76 5.96
CA THR A 86 -23.73 -0.47 6.44
C THR A 86 -23.37 -0.51 7.95
N LEU A 87 -24.13 -1.25 8.76
CA LEU A 87 -23.79 -1.48 10.17
C LEU A 87 -22.46 -2.22 10.32
N ILE A 88 -22.19 -3.21 9.48
CA ILE A 88 -20.91 -3.94 9.52
C ILE A 88 -19.75 -3.03 9.07
N TYR A 89 -19.96 -2.13 8.09
CA TYR A 89 -18.91 -1.23 7.61
C TYR A 89 -18.61 -0.08 8.59
N TYR A 90 -19.64 0.48 9.21
CA TYR A 90 -19.58 1.64 10.10
C TYR A 90 -20.34 1.39 11.41
N PRO A 91 -19.83 0.47 12.25
CA PRO A 91 -20.61 0.00 13.42
C PRO A 91 -20.94 1.09 14.43
N ARG A 92 -20.04 2.03 14.67
CA ARG A 92 -20.26 3.14 15.64
C ARG A 92 -21.28 4.14 15.13
N GLU A 93 -21.05 4.63 13.93
CA GLU A 93 -21.86 5.68 13.32
C GLU A 93 -23.27 5.16 13.01
N LYS A 94 -23.34 3.98 12.38
CA LYS A 94 -24.62 3.39 11.98
C LYS A 94 -25.45 2.93 13.16
N SER A 95 -24.86 2.28 14.18
CA SER A 95 -25.62 1.89 15.37
C SER A 95 -26.18 3.11 16.12
N ARG A 96 -25.39 4.19 16.24
CA ARG A 96 -25.86 5.44 16.86
C ARG A 96 -27.05 6.02 16.09
N LEU A 97 -26.94 6.06 14.76
CA LEU A 97 -28.02 6.56 13.89
C LEU A 97 -29.28 5.70 14.00
N GLU A 98 -29.16 4.38 13.98
CA GLU A 98 -30.32 3.48 14.08
C GLU A 98 -30.96 3.52 15.47
N LEU A 99 -30.15 3.53 16.53
CA LEU A 99 -30.65 3.62 17.91
C LEU A 99 -31.36 4.95 18.20
N SER A 100 -31.03 6.05 17.51
CA SER A 100 -31.74 7.32 17.64
C SER A 100 -33.15 7.30 17.04
N LYS A 101 -33.47 6.33 16.17
CA LYS A 101 -34.76 6.21 15.49
C LYS A 101 -35.73 5.25 16.17
N VAL A 102 -35.26 4.43 17.09
CA VAL A 102 -36.08 3.38 17.73
C VAL A 102 -36.42 3.74 19.17
N SER A 103 -37.64 3.40 19.58
CA SER A 103 -38.09 3.55 20.98
C SER A 103 -37.69 2.38 21.87
N ASP A 104 -37.58 1.17 21.28
CA ASP A 104 -37.19 -0.06 21.99
C ASP A 104 -35.77 -0.51 21.54
N VAL A 105 -34.81 -0.08 22.35
CA VAL A 105 -33.39 -0.38 22.12
C VAL A 105 -33.10 -1.88 22.32
N ALA A 106 -33.79 -2.54 23.26
CA ALA A 106 -33.60 -3.96 23.55
C ALA A 106 -34.08 -4.82 22.36
N ALA A 107 -35.25 -4.50 21.80
CA ALA A 107 -35.74 -5.18 20.61
C ALA A 107 -34.83 -5.00 19.39
N TRP A 108 -34.22 -3.83 19.21
CA TRP A 108 -33.25 -3.59 18.15
C TRP A 108 -32.02 -4.52 18.28
N TYR A 109 -31.42 -4.61 19.47
CA TYR A 109 -30.30 -5.53 19.70
C TYR A 109 -30.73 -6.98 19.54
N GLY A 110 -31.91 -7.37 20.06
CA GLY A 110 -32.48 -8.70 19.89
C GLY A 110 -32.60 -9.13 18.44
N LYS A 111 -32.85 -8.17 17.53
CA LYS A 111 -32.91 -8.40 16.08
C LYS A 111 -31.53 -8.41 15.41
N MET A 112 -30.64 -7.45 15.77
CA MET A 112 -29.36 -7.24 15.05
C MET A 112 -28.26 -8.20 15.48
N LEU A 113 -28.14 -8.52 16.78
CA LEU A 113 -27.05 -9.38 17.23
C LEU A 113 -27.12 -10.80 16.63
N PRO A 114 -28.26 -11.50 16.56
CA PRO A 114 -28.33 -12.79 15.86
C PRO A 114 -27.95 -12.71 14.38
N ARG A 115 -28.30 -11.60 13.69
CA ARG A 115 -27.94 -11.38 12.28
C ARG A 115 -26.44 -11.25 12.12
N LEU A 116 -25.78 -10.43 12.96
CA LEU A 116 -24.32 -10.27 12.95
C LEU A 116 -23.60 -11.58 13.27
N ILE A 117 -24.09 -12.35 14.25
CA ILE A 117 -23.54 -13.66 14.60
C ILE A 117 -23.64 -14.62 13.40
N ALA A 118 -24.77 -14.64 12.68
CA ALA A 118 -24.94 -15.47 11.49
C ALA A 118 -23.92 -15.11 10.39
N VAL A 119 -23.67 -13.82 10.13
CA VAL A 119 -22.65 -13.37 9.20
C VAL A 119 -21.24 -13.74 9.70
N CYS A 120 -20.95 -13.60 11.00
CA CYS A 120 -19.69 -14.06 11.60
C CYS A 120 -19.47 -15.57 11.36
N LYS A 121 -20.48 -16.41 11.59
CA LYS A 121 -20.44 -17.85 11.33
C LYS A 121 -20.10 -18.13 9.85
N ARG A 122 -20.72 -17.38 8.93
CA ARG A 122 -20.46 -17.51 7.48
C ARG A 122 -19.03 -17.10 7.11
N ALA A 123 -18.53 -16.00 7.68
CA ALA A 123 -17.18 -15.54 7.42
C ALA A 123 -16.11 -16.50 7.98
N ALA A 124 -16.39 -17.15 9.10
CA ALA A 124 -15.49 -18.05 9.80
C ALA A 124 -15.36 -19.46 9.17
N ARG A 125 -16.28 -19.87 8.28
CA ARG A 125 -16.37 -21.26 7.76
C ARG A 125 -15.09 -21.84 7.17
N LYS A 126 -14.22 -20.98 6.61
CA LYS A 126 -12.96 -21.42 5.95
C LYS A 126 -11.76 -21.46 6.90
N TYR A 127 -11.94 -21.10 8.18
CA TYR A 127 -10.88 -21.02 9.15
C TYR A 127 -11.01 -22.06 10.27
N THR A 128 -9.88 -22.44 10.87
CA THR A 128 -9.90 -23.26 12.09
C THR A 128 -10.48 -22.46 13.27
N ARG A 129 -11.06 -23.17 14.24
CA ARG A 129 -11.54 -22.53 15.49
C ARG A 129 -10.41 -21.76 16.20
N SER A 130 -9.20 -22.35 16.24
CA SER A 130 -8.03 -21.69 16.85
C SER A 130 -7.70 -20.36 16.19
N ARG A 131 -7.80 -20.29 14.85
CA ARG A 131 -7.56 -19.04 14.11
C ARG A 131 -8.64 -18.00 14.37
N VAL A 132 -9.89 -18.42 14.38
CA VAL A 132 -11.02 -17.53 14.73
C VAL A 132 -10.87 -17.01 16.15
N ARG A 133 -10.54 -17.88 17.14
CA ARG A 133 -10.29 -17.49 18.53
C ARG A 133 -9.21 -16.41 18.66
N LYS A 134 -8.09 -16.53 17.93
CA LYS A 134 -7.03 -15.51 17.90
C LYS A 134 -7.45 -14.19 17.25
N ALA A 135 -8.53 -14.19 16.49
CA ALA A 135 -9.10 -12.99 15.86
C ALA A 135 -10.16 -12.31 16.73
N LEU A 136 -10.65 -12.99 17.78
CA LEU A 136 -11.68 -12.46 18.67
C LEU A 136 -11.11 -11.32 19.53
N PRO A 137 -11.90 -10.25 19.76
CA PRO A 137 -11.54 -9.21 20.70
C PRO A 137 -11.54 -9.77 22.13
N GLU A 138 -10.51 -9.42 22.90
CA GLU A 138 -10.23 -10.00 24.22
C GLU A 138 -11.43 -9.92 25.19
N ASP A 139 -12.07 -8.76 25.26
CA ASP A 139 -13.23 -8.49 26.15
C ASP A 139 -14.43 -9.42 25.91
N PHE A 140 -14.61 -9.89 24.68
CA PHE A 140 -15.80 -10.65 24.27
C PHE A 140 -15.48 -12.04 23.70
N ALA A 141 -14.22 -12.47 23.76
CA ALA A 141 -13.76 -13.69 23.10
C ALA A 141 -14.61 -14.92 23.49
N TYR A 142 -14.80 -15.14 24.77
CA TYR A 142 -15.61 -16.27 25.26
C TYR A 142 -17.08 -16.19 24.81
N ILE A 143 -17.69 -15.00 24.93
CA ILE A 143 -19.12 -14.79 24.61
C ILE A 143 -19.36 -14.98 23.12
N ILE A 144 -18.50 -14.38 22.27
CA ILE A 144 -18.63 -14.50 20.80
C ILE A 144 -18.38 -15.96 20.37
N GLU A 145 -17.39 -16.63 20.99
CA GLU A 145 -17.11 -18.03 20.68
C GLU A 145 -18.32 -18.91 21.00
N GLU A 146 -18.93 -18.76 22.19
CA GLU A 146 -20.14 -19.49 22.56
C GLU A 146 -21.29 -19.28 21.57
N LEU A 147 -21.58 -18.02 21.22
CA LEU A 147 -22.64 -17.67 20.28
C LEU A 147 -22.36 -18.14 18.84
N MET A 148 -21.09 -18.13 18.43
CA MET A 148 -20.72 -18.61 17.08
C MET A 148 -20.83 -20.11 16.92
N TYR A 149 -20.60 -20.89 17.98
CA TYR A 149 -20.68 -22.37 17.92
C TYR A 149 -21.98 -22.91 18.52
N ALA A 150 -22.91 -22.02 18.84
CA ALA A 150 -24.26 -22.39 19.25
C ALA A 150 -24.93 -23.25 18.15
N ASP A 151 -25.39 -24.44 18.52
CA ASP A 151 -26.29 -25.22 17.69
C ASP A 151 -27.72 -24.72 17.92
N THR A 152 -28.24 -23.97 16.96
CA THR A 152 -29.59 -23.39 17.00
C THR A 152 -30.70 -24.44 16.97
N ARG A 153 -30.36 -25.72 16.73
CA ARG A 153 -31.29 -26.84 16.82
C ARG A 153 -31.34 -27.49 18.19
N ASN A 154 -30.50 -27.03 19.12
CA ASN A 154 -30.48 -27.53 20.50
C ASN A 154 -31.36 -26.65 21.38
N PHE A 155 -32.61 -27.02 21.55
CA PHE A 155 -33.62 -26.31 22.38
C PHE A 155 -33.19 -26.14 23.84
N ASP A 156 -32.31 -26.99 24.36
CA ASP A 156 -31.85 -26.91 25.76
C ASP A 156 -30.99 -25.69 26.06
N LYS A 157 -30.36 -25.09 25.02
CA LYS A 157 -29.50 -23.91 25.16
C LYS A 157 -30.10 -22.61 24.64
N GLU A 158 -31.30 -22.62 24.07
CA GLU A 158 -31.91 -21.41 23.50
C GLU A 158 -32.08 -20.30 24.54
N ALA A 159 -32.60 -20.62 25.73
CA ALA A 159 -32.74 -19.69 26.85
C ALA A 159 -31.37 -19.15 27.32
N TYR A 160 -30.32 -19.99 27.30
CA TYR A 160 -28.96 -19.59 27.66
C TYR A 160 -28.40 -18.55 26.70
N TYR A 161 -28.55 -18.76 25.39
CA TYR A 161 -28.08 -17.80 24.37
C TYR A 161 -28.88 -16.49 24.42
N ALA A 162 -30.19 -16.56 24.61
CA ALA A 162 -31.02 -15.38 24.80
C ALA A 162 -30.60 -14.58 26.04
N ALA A 163 -30.30 -15.26 27.17
CA ALA A 163 -29.83 -14.62 28.37
C ALA A 163 -28.46 -13.93 28.21
N ILE A 164 -27.56 -14.46 27.37
CA ILE A 164 -26.31 -13.79 27.05
C ILE A 164 -26.58 -12.47 26.33
N VAL A 165 -27.42 -12.50 25.27
CA VAL A 165 -27.77 -11.29 24.51
C VAL A 165 -28.44 -10.24 25.43
N ASP A 166 -29.39 -10.65 26.25
CA ASP A 166 -30.05 -9.77 27.23
C ASP A 166 -29.04 -9.15 28.20
N ALA A 167 -28.12 -9.96 28.74
CA ALA A 167 -27.09 -9.48 29.64
C ALA A 167 -26.16 -8.44 28.99
N VAL A 168 -25.75 -8.63 27.72
CA VAL A 168 -24.93 -7.67 26.97
C VAL A 168 -25.68 -6.33 26.86
N VAL A 169 -26.97 -6.36 26.55
CA VAL A 169 -27.80 -5.15 26.47
C VAL A 169 -27.98 -4.48 27.82
N ARG A 170 -28.38 -5.25 28.82
CA ARG A 170 -28.65 -4.77 30.18
C ARG A 170 -27.43 -4.17 30.88
N THR A 171 -26.24 -4.67 30.57
CA THR A 171 -24.97 -4.13 31.11
C THR A 171 -24.46 -2.90 30.33
N GLY A 172 -25.20 -2.41 29.33
CA GLY A 172 -24.80 -1.28 28.50
C GLY A 172 -23.65 -1.57 27.50
N ARG A 173 -23.27 -2.85 27.33
CA ARG A 173 -22.16 -3.25 26.44
C ARG A 173 -22.59 -3.51 24.98
N GLY A 174 -23.87 -3.28 24.66
CA GLY A 174 -24.43 -3.49 23.32
C GLY A 174 -23.63 -2.83 22.19
N PRO A 175 -23.31 -1.52 22.25
CA PRO A 175 -22.53 -0.85 21.22
C PRO A 175 -21.15 -1.48 21.00
N ALA A 176 -20.39 -1.73 22.08
CA ALA A 176 -19.08 -2.35 22.00
C ALA A 176 -19.13 -3.79 21.46
N PHE A 177 -20.21 -4.52 21.76
CA PHE A 177 -20.41 -5.87 21.25
C PHE A 177 -20.72 -5.90 19.75
N VAL A 178 -21.51 -4.94 19.26
CA VAL A 178 -21.74 -4.73 17.82
C VAL A 178 -20.43 -4.41 17.11
N GLU A 179 -19.62 -3.48 17.65
CA GLU A 179 -18.30 -3.15 17.11
C GLU A 179 -17.40 -4.37 17.04
N ALA A 180 -17.37 -5.19 18.09
CA ALA A 180 -16.58 -6.42 18.17
C ALA A 180 -16.96 -7.43 17.09
N LEU A 181 -18.27 -7.67 16.89
CA LEU A 181 -18.79 -8.58 15.86
C LEU A 181 -18.49 -8.06 14.46
N CYS A 182 -18.72 -6.77 14.21
CA CYS A 182 -18.46 -6.15 12.91
C CYS A 182 -16.96 -6.17 12.57
N GLY A 183 -16.09 -5.84 13.52
CA GLY A 183 -14.63 -5.91 13.36
C GLY A 183 -14.16 -7.34 13.07
N LEU A 184 -14.75 -8.35 13.72
CA LEU A 184 -14.46 -9.75 13.43
C LEU A 184 -14.87 -10.14 12.00
N ILE A 185 -16.05 -9.71 11.52
CA ILE A 185 -16.51 -9.98 10.16
C ILE A 185 -15.53 -9.37 9.14
N GLN A 186 -15.14 -8.11 9.34
CA GLN A 186 -14.18 -7.42 8.47
C GLN A 186 -12.82 -8.14 8.46
N ARG A 187 -12.29 -8.49 9.62
CA ARG A 187 -11.02 -9.22 9.76
C ARG A 187 -11.03 -10.59 9.10
N LEU A 188 -12.14 -11.32 9.17
CA LEU A 188 -12.30 -12.63 8.54
C LEU A 188 -12.62 -12.55 7.04
N ALA A 189 -13.01 -11.38 6.54
CA ALA A 189 -13.26 -11.16 5.12
C ALA A 189 -11.96 -11.11 4.31
N ILE A 190 -10.90 -10.50 4.85
CA ILE A 190 -9.59 -10.32 4.24
C ILE A 190 -8.56 -11.05 5.09
N GLU A 191 -7.91 -12.08 4.53
CA GLU A 191 -6.89 -12.85 5.25
C GLU A 191 -5.53 -12.15 5.20
N ARG A 192 -5.17 -11.62 4.03
CA ARG A 192 -3.96 -10.84 3.79
C ARG A 192 -4.25 -9.71 2.83
N LEU A 193 -3.60 -8.58 3.07
CA LEU A 193 -3.66 -7.40 2.25
C LEU A 193 -2.28 -7.16 1.62
N HIS A 194 -2.24 -7.00 0.29
CA HIS A 194 -1.05 -6.63 -0.47
C HIS A 194 -1.24 -5.22 -1.02
N ILE A 195 -0.36 -4.31 -0.65
CA ILE A 195 -0.34 -2.95 -1.18
C ILE A 195 0.78 -2.84 -2.22
N ILE A 196 0.41 -2.59 -3.46
CA ILE A 196 1.34 -2.53 -4.59
C ILE A 196 1.83 -1.09 -4.81
N GLY A 197 2.17 -0.42 -3.71
CA GLY A 197 2.80 0.90 -3.68
C GLY A 197 1.89 2.09 -3.84
N ASP A 198 2.53 3.26 -3.75
CA ASP A 198 1.97 4.60 -3.87
C ASP A 198 0.85 4.89 -2.86
N ILE A 199 1.21 4.82 -1.58
CA ILE A 199 0.36 5.23 -0.46
C ILE A 199 0.36 6.75 -0.32
N TYR A 200 1.55 7.36 -0.50
CA TYR A 200 1.78 8.78 -0.31
C TYR A 200 1.44 9.63 -1.54
N ASP A 201 1.43 10.95 -1.31
CA ASP A 201 1.19 12.03 -2.26
C ASP A 201 -0.22 12.09 -2.88
N ARG A 202 -0.53 13.22 -3.49
CA ARG A 202 -1.76 13.58 -4.21
C ARG A 202 -2.99 13.78 -3.34
N GLY A 203 -3.40 12.81 -2.53
CA GLY A 203 -4.55 12.91 -1.62
C GLY A 203 -4.15 13.33 -0.20
N PRO A 204 -5.12 13.71 0.66
CA PRO A 204 -4.85 14.47 1.88
C PRO A 204 -4.46 13.63 3.11
N HIS A 205 -4.69 12.30 3.13
CA HIS A 205 -4.57 11.52 4.36
C HIS A 205 -3.71 10.25 4.25
N PRO A 206 -2.46 10.33 3.75
CA PRO A 206 -1.58 9.17 3.71
C PRO A 206 -1.23 8.63 5.10
N ASP A 207 -1.16 9.51 6.09
CA ASP A 207 -0.91 9.17 7.49
C ASP A 207 -2.02 8.29 8.08
N ALA A 208 -3.29 8.60 7.80
CA ALA A 208 -4.42 7.79 8.24
C ALA A 208 -4.44 6.42 7.56
N ILE A 209 -4.02 6.33 6.29
CA ILE A 209 -3.83 5.05 5.61
C ILE A 209 -2.73 4.24 6.30
N MET A 210 -1.59 4.86 6.61
CA MET A 210 -0.50 4.20 7.31
C MET A 210 -0.92 3.65 8.67
N GLU A 211 -1.68 4.41 9.46
CA GLU A 211 -2.22 3.91 10.74
C GLU A 211 -3.16 2.70 10.53
N ALA A 212 -4.04 2.77 9.53
CA ALA A 212 -4.94 1.65 9.22
C ALA A 212 -4.17 0.40 8.77
N LEU A 213 -3.06 0.55 8.03
CA LEU A 213 -2.21 -0.56 7.62
C LEU A 213 -1.38 -1.14 8.79
N ILE A 214 -0.92 -0.29 9.72
CA ILE A 214 -0.23 -0.71 10.95
C ILE A 214 -1.16 -1.54 11.82
N ASP A 215 -2.42 -1.16 11.92
CA ASP A 215 -3.43 -1.86 12.70
C ASP A 215 -3.96 -3.13 12.00
N HIS A 216 -3.71 -3.27 10.70
CA HIS A 216 -4.18 -4.42 9.94
C HIS A 216 -3.41 -5.69 10.33
N HIS A 217 -4.14 -6.78 10.56
CA HIS A 217 -3.58 -8.04 11.11
C HIS A 217 -2.57 -8.76 10.20
N SER A 218 -2.59 -8.50 8.90
CA SER A 218 -1.65 -9.11 7.93
C SER A 218 -1.57 -8.25 6.68
N VAL A 219 -0.46 -7.54 6.49
CA VAL A 219 -0.21 -6.70 5.33
C VAL A 219 1.24 -6.84 4.88
N ASP A 220 1.46 -6.73 3.60
CA ASP A 220 2.77 -6.45 2.99
C ASP A 220 2.65 -5.38 1.91
N ILE A 221 3.77 -4.72 1.63
CA ILE A 221 3.80 -3.52 0.80
C ILE A 221 4.94 -3.66 -0.22
N GLN A 222 4.66 -3.49 -1.49
CA GLN A 222 5.70 -3.26 -2.49
C GLN A 222 5.84 -1.75 -2.64
N TRP A 223 7.02 -1.22 -2.30
CA TRP A 223 7.23 0.24 -2.29
C TRP A 223 6.99 0.86 -3.66
N GLY A 224 6.20 1.93 -3.71
CA GLY A 224 6.01 2.75 -4.90
C GLY A 224 7.04 3.89 -4.99
N ASN A 225 7.09 4.56 -6.13
CA ASN A 225 8.01 5.68 -6.31
C ASN A 225 7.66 6.87 -5.39
N HIS A 226 6.38 7.13 -5.13
CA HIS A 226 5.96 8.16 -4.15
C HIS A 226 6.31 7.75 -2.71
N ASP A 227 6.25 6.47 -2.38
CA ASP A 227 6.65 5.98 -1.05
C ASP A 227 8.16 6.13 -0.82
N ILE A 228 8.97 5.75 -1.82
CA ILE A 228 10.44 5.82 -1.76
C ILE A 228 10.93 7.25 -1.53
N VAL A 229 10.30 8.26 -2.13
CA VAL A 229 10.71 9.66 -1.93
C VAL A 229 10.43 10.13 -0.51
N TRP A 230 9.34 9.68 0.12
CA TRP A 230 9.05 9.94 1.52
C TRP A 230 10.01 9.20 2.47
N MET A 231 10.40 7.95 2.11
CA MET A 231 11.44 7.22 2.83
C MET A 231 12.77 7.98 2.81
N GLY A 232 13.20 8.48 1.63
CA GLY A 232 14.39 9.31 1.49
C GLY A 232 14.30 10.63 2.27
N ALA A 233 13.15 11.29 2.26
CA ALA A 233 12.90 12.51 3.03
C ALA A 233 13.04 12.28 4.54
N SER A 234 12.55 11.16 5.05
CA SER A 234 12.67 10.78 6.47
C SER A 234 14.11 10.60 6.95
N LEU A 235 15.03 10.30 6.04
CA LEU A 235 16.48 10.20 6.30
C LEU A 235 17.22 11.54 6.15
N GLY A 236 16.52 12.61 5.76
CA GLY A 236 17.12 13.91 5.53
C GLY A 236 17.72 14.09 4.14
N GLN A 237 17.43 13.19 3.18
CA GLN A 237 17.88 13.35 1.79
C GLN A 237 17.23 14.59 1.16
N ARG A 238 18.05 15.60 0.86
CA ARG A 238 17.57 16.94 0.50
C ARG A 238 16.74 17.00 -0.78
N GLY A 239 17.12 16.23 -1.80
CA GLY A 239 16.35 16.12 -3.05
C GLY A 239 14.96 15.51 -2.82
N CYS A 240 14.87 14.48 -1.97
CA CYS A 240 13.60 13.86 -1.59
C CYS A 240 12.72 14.83 -0.79
N ILE A 241 13.30 15.55 0.20
CA ILE A 241 12.55 16.56 0.99
C ILE A 241 12.00 17.65 0.07
N ALA A 242 12.84 18.20 -0.80
CA ALA A 242 12.42 19.26 -1.73
C ALA A 242 11.28 18.79 -2.62
N HIS A 243 11.35 17.55 -3.09
CA HIS A 243 10.29 16.94 -3.90
C HIS A 243 8.99 16.76 -3.12
N VAL A 244 9.04 16.17 -1.92
CA VAL A 244 7.86 15.95 -1.05
C VAL A 244 7.15 17.26 -0.76
N VAL A 245 7.88 18.28 -0.29
CA VAL A 245 7.28 19.59 0.07
C VAL A 245 6.69 20.28 -1.16
N ARG A 246 7.42 20.29 -2.30
CA ARG A 246 6.92 20.86 -3.55
C ARG A 246 5.64 20.14 -4.02
N ASN A 247 5.61 18.83 -3.88
CA ASN A 247 4.47 18.02 -4.31
C ASN A 247 3.25 18.26 -3.40
N CYS A 248 3.43 18.33 -2.08
CA CYS A 248 2.36 18.73 -1.14
C CYS A 248 1.79 20.11 -1.50
N ALA A 249 2.64 21.10 -1.79
CA ALA A 249 2.20 22.43 -2.22
C ALA A 249 1.41 22.37 -3.54
N ARG A 250 1.89 21.58 -4.53
CA ARG A 250 1.24 21.44 -5.84
C ARG A 250 -0.20 20.92 -5.76
N TYR A 251 -0.48 20.01 -4.82
CA TYR A 251 -1.82 19.45 -4.63
C TYR A 251 -2.63 20.15 -3.54
N GLY A 252 -2.12 21.23 -2.96
CA GLY A 252 -2.79 21.97 -1.88
C GLY A 252 -2.88 21.17 -0.56
N ASN A 253 -1.94 20.27 -0.33
CA ASN A 253 -1.95 19.33 0.79
C ASN A 253 -0.81 19.58 1.79
N LEU A 254 -0.41 20.85 2.00
CA LEU A 254 0.63 21.19 3.00
C LEU A 254 0.24 20.78 4.42
N SER A 255 -1.05 20.66 4.73
CA SER A 255 -1.58 20.13 5.99
C SER A 255 -1.06 18.71 6.32
N ILE A 256 -0.67 17.91 5.32
CA ILE A 256 0.00 16.62 5.57
C ILE A 256 1.29 16.84 6.36
N LEU A 257 2.06 17.87 6.02
CA LEU A 257 3.30 18.16 6.70
C LEU A 257 3.05 18.73 8.10
N GLU A 258 2.15 19.71 8.23
CA GLU A 258 1.89 20.43 9.48
C GLU A 258 1.00 19.64 10.44
N ASP A 259 -0.20 19.28 10.01
CA ASP A 259 -1.22 18.68 10.90
C ASP A 259 -0.97 17.19 11.13
N ALA A 260 -0.61 16.44 10.07
CA ALA A 260 -0.44 15.00 10.19
C ALA A 260 0.92 14.60 10.79
N TYR A 261 2.01 15.29 10.39
CA TYR A 261 3.37 14.95 10.82
C TYR A 261 4.04 15.99 11.73
N GLY A 262 3.43 17.15 11.97
CA GLY A 262 4.00 18.22 12.82
C GLY A 262 5.27 18.84 12.25
N ILE A 263 5.48 18.77 10.93
CA ILE A 263 6.62 19.36 10.23
C ILE A 263 6.33 20.84 10.00
N ASN A 264 7.04 21.71 10.70
CA ASN A 264 6.84 23.16 10.64
C ASN A 264 7.33 23.72 9.31
N ILE A 265 6.40 24.20 8.47
CA ILE A 265 6.70 24.86 7.18
C ILE A 265 6.67 26.39 7.25
N LEU A 266 6.40 27.00 8.40
CA LEU A 266 6.32 28.45 8.53
C LEU A 266 7.60 29.20 8.08
N PRO A 267 8.83 28.72 8.37
CA PRO A 267 10.04 29.33 7.84
C PRO A 267 10.09 29.35 6.31
N LEU A 268 9.66 28.26 5.67
CA LEU A 268 9.57 28.15 4.21
C LEU A 268 8.50 29.10 3.66
N ALA A 269 7.31 29.12 4.27
CA ALA A 269 6.23 30.00 3.84
C ALA A 269 6.64 31.47 3.88
N ARG A 270 7.29 31.88 4.98
CA ARG A 270 7.84 33.24 5.11
C ARG A 270 8.90 33.53 4.04
N PHE A 271 9.85 32.63 3.85
CA PHE A 271 10.88 32.78 2.81
C PHE A 271 10.26 32.91 1.42
N ALA A 272 9.30 32.06 1.07
CA ALA A 272 8.64 32.06 -0.23
C ALA A 272 7.84 33.36 -0.47
N LEU A 273 7.11 33.85 0.53
CA LEU A 273 6.35 35.09 0.44
C LEU A 273 7.26 36.33 0.32
N ASP A 274 8.40 36.33 0.98
CA ASP A 274 9.36 37.44 0.94
C ASP A 274 10.17 37.43 -0.38
N ALA A 275 10.80 36.30 -0.72
CA ALA A 275 11.69 36.19 -1.88
C ALA A 275 10.95 36.28 -3.22
N TYR A 276 9.73 35.75 -3.29
CA TYR A 276 8.89 35.75 -4.50
C TYR A 276 7.73 36.76 -4.42
N LYS A 277 7.85 37.82 -3.60
CA LYS A 277 6.78 38.79 -3.34
C LYS A 277 6.14 39.33 -4.62
N ASP A 278 6.94 39.79 -5.56
CA ASP A 278 6.48 40.42 -6.80
C ASP A 278 6.41 39.46 -7.99
N ASP A 279 6.67 38.17 -7.74
CA ASP A 279 6.69 37.11 -8.76
C ASP A 279 5.28 36.53 -8.96
N PRO A 280 4.72 36.56 -10.16
CA PRO A 280 3.40 35.95 -10.45
C PRO A 280 3.41 34.44 -10.42
N CYS A 281 4.60 33.78 -10.37
CA CYS A 281 4.79 32.34 -10.34
C CYS A 281 4.04 31.61 -11.48
N VAL A 282 4.19 32.11 -12.68
CA VAL A 282 3.55 31.54 -13.88
C VAL A 282 3.96 30.09 -14.07
N GLY A 283 3.02 29.20 -14.31
CA GLY A 283 3.27 27.76 -14.46
C GLY A 283 3.18 26.94 -13.16
N PHE A 284 3.07 27.58 -12.00
CA PHE A 284 3.00 26.91 -10.68
C PHE A 284 1.57 26.82 -10.12
N ALA A 285 0.56 26.83 -10.97
CA ALA A 285 -0.82 26.63 -10.55
C ALA A 285 -1.02 25.30 -9.83
N LEU A 286 -1.90 25.31 -8.82
CA LEU A 286 -2.26 24.11 -8.07
C LEU A 286 -2.98 23.09 -8.95
N LYS A 287 -2.85 21.82 -8.61
CA LYS A 287 -3.51 20.70 -9.30
C LYS A 287 -4.50 20.03 -8.36
N GLY A 288 -5.79 20.28 -8.56
CA GLY A 288 -6.85 19.55 -7.84
C GLY A 288 -7.01 19.94 -6.38
N HIS A 289 -6.87 21.23 -6.03
CA HIS A 289 -7.09 21.73 -4.67
C HIS A 289 -8.59 21.67 -4.26
N PRO A 290 -8.88 21.61 -2.94
CA PRO A 290 -10.25 21.69 -2.43
C PRO A 290 -10.92 23.03 -2.78
N ASP A 291 -12.20 23.02 -3.12
CA ASP A 291 -13.00 24.23 -3.38
C ASP A 291 -13.11 25.15 -2.15
N THR A 292 -12.79 24.64 -0.95
CA THR A 292 -12.80 25.37 0.31
C THR A 292 -11.53 26.20 0.55
N MET A 293 -10.49 26.05 -0.29
CA MET A 293 -9.22 26.77 -0.12
C MET A 293 -9.38 28.26 -0.48
N SER A 294 -8.97 29.14 0.42
CA SER A 294 -8.99 30.60 0.20
C SER A 294 -7.93 31.04 -0.83
N GLU A 295 -8.15 32.20 -1.45
CA GLU A 295 -7.18 32.80 -2.38
C GLU A 295 -5.81 33.02 -1.76
N ALA A 296 -5.74 33.37 -0.46
CA ALA A 296 -4.49 33.54 0.28
C ALA A 296 -3.74 32.23 0.44
N GLU A 297 -4.44 31.12 0.73
CA GLU A 297 -3.85 29.79 0.82
C GLU A 297 -3.36 29.32 -0.55
N ILE A 298 -4.14 29.55 -1.61
CA ILE A 298 -3.74 29.24 -2.99
C ILE A 298 -2.45 30.00 -3.33
N LEU A 299 -2.40 31.30 -3.07
CA LEU A 299 -1.23 32.13 -3.34
C LEU A 299 0.00 31.63 -2.55
N MET A 300 -0.17 31.31 -1.28
CA MET A 300 0.89 30.77 -0.43
C MET A 300 1.43 29.45 -1.01
N ASN A 301 0.55 28.51 -1.36
CA ASN A 301 0.94 27.24 -1.96
C ASN A 301 1.69 27.41 -3.28
N VAL A 302 1.25 28.34 -4.15
CA VAL A 302 1.89 28.64 -5.44
C VAL A 302 3.32 29.16 -5.22
N LYS A 303 3.52 30.09 -4.27
CA LYS A 303 4.86 30.65 -3.96
C LYS A 303 5.77 29.61 -3.30
N ILE A 304 5.25 28.80 -2.38
CA ILE A 304 5.99 27.68 -1.78
C ILE A 304 6.39 26.67 -2.86
N GLN A 305 5.48 26.34 -3.77
CA GLN A 305 5.73 25.41 -4.86
C GLN A 305 6.89 25.87 -5.75
N LYS A 306 6.90 27.18 -6.13
CA LYS A 306 8.00 27.75 -6.94
C LYS A 306 9.30 27.81 -6.16
N ALA A 307 9.29 28.30 -4.92
CA ALA A 307 10.48 28.35 -4.07
C ALA A 307 11.12 26.95 -3.92
N MET A 308 10.29 25.95 -3.62
CA MET A 308 10.76 24.57 -3.48
C MET A 308 11.22 23.96 -4.80
N ALA A 309 10.62 24.32 -5.94
CA ALA A 309 11.09 23.86 -7.24
C ALA A 309 12.50 24.39 -7.55
N ILE A 310 12.77 25.68 -7.28
CA ILE A 310 14.10 26.27 -7.48
C ILE A 310 15.13 25.64 -6.52
N ILE A 311 14.77 25.49 -5.24
CA ILE A 311 15.64 24.80 -4.25
C ILE A 311 15.90 23.36 -4.72
N GLN A 312 14.89 22.64 -5.21
CA GLN A 312 15.02 21.28 -5.73
C GLN A 312 16.03 21.22 -6.87
N PHE A 313 15.92 22.10 -7.87
CA PHE A 313 16.84 22.10 -9.01
C PHE A 313 18.28 22.36 -8.58
N LYS A 314 18.50 23.26 -7.60
CA LYS A 314 19.83 23.52 -7.05
C LYS A 314 20.40 22.31 -6.31
N VAL A 315 19.62 21.72 -5.43
CA VAL A 315 20.03 20.55 -4.64
C VAL A 315 20.28 19.34 -5.54
N GLU A 316 19.40 19.10 -6.53
CA GLU A 316 19.57 18.03 -7.50
C GLU A 316 20.84 18.22 -8.34
N GLY A 317 21.20 19.48 -8.69
CA GLY A 317 22.45 19.75 -9.41
C GLY A 317 23.68 19.27 -8.64
N ALA A 318 23.76 19.53 -7.33
CA ALA A 318 24.84 19.03 -6.49
C ALA A 318 24.83 17.49 -6.37
N LEU A 319 23.66 16.89 -6.17
CA LEU A 319 23.51 15.42 -6.10
C LEU A 319 23.95 14.72 -7.40
N ILE A 320 23.66 15.31 -8.54
CA ILE A 320 24.07 14.79 -9.86
C ILE A 320 25.59 14.81 -10.00
N ASP A 321 26.25 15.89 -9.55
CA ASP A 321 27.71 16.02 -9.59
C ASP A 321 28.40 15.03 -8.62
N GLU A 322 27.80 14.78 -7.46
CA GLU A 322 28.27 13.79 -6.48
C GLU A 322 28.07 12.34 -6.97
N ASN A 323 27.06 12.07 -7.82
CA ASN A 323 26.68 10.74 -8.30
C ASN A 323 26.67 10.65 -9.85
N PRO A 324 27.81 10.84 -10.54
CA PRO A 324 27.84 10.84 -12.02
C PRO A 324 27.40 9.52 -12.64
N ALA A 325 27.54 8.41 -11.93
CA ALA A 325 27.11 7.08 -12.38
C ALA A 325 25.59 6.95 -12.55
N PHE A 326 24.79 7.84 -11.95
CA PHE A 326 23.34 7.85 -12.13
C PHE A 326 22.90 8.32 -13.54
N GLY A 327 23.79 8.93 -14.32
CA GLY A 327 23.50 9.34 -15.70
C GLY A 327 22.47 10.46 -15.82
N LEU A 328 22.35 11.33 -14.82
CA LEU A 328 21.30 12.35 -14.72
C LEU A 328 21.72 13.76 -15.15
N GLN A 329 22.88 13.92 -15.84
CA GLN A 329 23.44 15.22 -16.22
C GLN A 329 22.52 16.05 -17.11
N SER A 330 21.66 15.42 -17.91
CA SER A 330 20.68 16.12 -18.75
C SER A 330 19.63 16.92 -17.94
N ARG A 331 19.46 16.60 -16.66
CA ARG A 331 18.56 17.31 -15.73
C ARG A 331 19.12 18.63 -15.22
N LYS A 332 20.41 18.87 -15.37
CA LYS A 332 21.05 20.16 -15.02
C LYS A 332 20.70 21.18 -16.11
N LEU A 333 19.70 22.01 -15.84
CA LEU A 333 19.18 23.00 -16.79
C LEU A 333 19.35 24.44 -16.32
N LEU A 334 19.66 24.71 -15.04
CA LEU A 334 19.85 26.08 -14.54
C LEU A 334 21.05 26.78 -15.18
N ASP A 335 22.13 26.07 -15.43
CA ASP A 335 23.33 26.56 -16.13
C ASP A 335 23.18 26.68 -17.65
N LYS A 336 22.04 26.20 -18.20
CA LYS A 336 21.70 26.28 -19.64
C LYS A 336 20.69 27.39 -19.95
N ILE A 337 20.30 28.17 -18.93
CA ILE A 337 19.41 29.32 -19.08
C ILE A 337 20.22 30.54 -19.53
N ASP A 338 19.76 31.18 -20.61
CA ASP A 338 20.12 32.56 -20.91
C ASP A 338 19.16 33.49 -20.13
N TYR A 339 19.64 33.99 -19.00
CA TYR A 339 18.84 34.81 -18.09
C TYR A 339 18.48 36.20 -18.64
N GLU A 340 19.25 36.70 -19.63
CA GLU A 340 18.95 37.99 -20.30
C GLU A 340 17.84 37.82 -21.34
N ARG A 341 17.93 36.76 -22.15
CA ARG A 341 16.96 36.46 -23.21
C ARG A 341 15.72 35.72 -22.65
N GLY A 342 15.85 35.06 -21.54
CA GLY A 342 14.79 34.21 -20.96
C GLY A 342 14.54 32.96 -21.78
N THR A 343 15.62 32.32 -22.26
CA THR A 343 15.58 31.06 -23.00
C THR A 343 16.39 29.98 -22.30
N VAL A 344 16.15 28.73 -22.63
CA VAL A 344 16.89 27.57 -22.12
C VAL A 344 17.16 26.55 -23.22
N VAL A 345 18.32 25.93 -23.21
CA VAL A 345 18.63 24.82 -24.11
C VAL A 345 18.34 23.49 -23.42
N CYS A 346 17.35 22.75 -23.94
CA CYS A 346 16.94 21.44 -23.44
C CYS A 346 17.02 20.41 -24.57
N ASP A 347 17.77 19.32 -24.38
CA ASP A 347 17.98 18.27 -25.38
C ASP A 347 18.46 18.80 -26.75
N GLY A 348 19.29 19.87 -26.75
CA GLY A 348 19.82 20.50 -27.94
C GLY A 348 18.88 21.47 -28.66
N VAL A 349 17.68 21.72 -28.12
CA VAL A 349 16.70 22.66 -28.66
C VAL A 349 16.56 23.86 -27.72
N GLU A 350 16.56 25.08 -28.29
CA GLU A 350 16.31 26.30 -27.51
C GLU A 350 14.80 26.54 -27.37
N TYR A 351 14.35 26.73 -26.12
CA TYR A 351 12.96 27.04 -25.76
C TYR A 351 12.86 28.36 -25.01
N GLU A 352 11.78 29.11 -25.25
CA GLU A 352 11.44 30.28 -24.45
C GLU A 352 10.86 29.85 -23.10
N LEU A 353 11.33 30.49 -22.02
CA LEU A 353 10.80 30.29 -20.67
C LEU A 353 9.46 31.05 -20.50
N THR A 354 8.47 30.35 -19.94
CA THR A 354 7.16 30.92 -19.61
C THR A 354 7.23 31.82 -18.37
N ASP A 355 8.18 31.54 -17.49
CA ASP A 355 8.47 32.31 -16.30
C ASP A 355 9.96 32.67 -16.31
N LYS A 356 10.25 33.97 -16.28
CA LYS A 356 11.61 34.53 -16.39
C LYS A 356 12.10 35.16 -15.07
N MET A 357 11.31 35.06 -14.00
CA MET A 357 11.65 35.61 -12.69
C MET A 357 12.34 34.55 -11.81
N PHE A 358 13.63 34.78 -11.54
CA PHE A 358 14.45 33.89 -10.72
C PHE A 358 15.18 34.68 -9.60
N PRO A 359 14.44 35.23 -8.61
CA PRO A 359 15.02 36.17 -7.64
C PRO A 359 16.11 35.58 -6.74
N THR A 360 16.19 34.25 -6.66
CA THR A 360 17.16 33.57 -5.80
C THR A 360 18.27 32.84 -6.57
N ILE A 361 18.29 32.94 -7.90
CA ILE A 361 19.34 32.33 -8.74
C ILE A 361 20.42 33.38 -9.07
N ASP A 362 21.67 33.02 -8.79
CA ASP A 362 22.84 33.73 -9.30
C ASP A 362 23.26 33.13 -10.65
N PRO A 363 23.17 33.85 -11.77
CA PRO A 363 23.57 33.32 -13.08
C PRO A 363 25.02 32.83 -13.16
N CYS A 364 25.92 33.36 -12.30
CA CYS A 364 27.32 32.94 -12.26
C CYS A 364 27.54 31.62 -11.49
N ASP A 365 26.61 31.27 -10.57
CA ASP A 365 26.65 30.02 -9.79
C ASP A 365 25.21 29.54 -9.52
N PRO A 366 24.52 29.06 -10.57
CA PRO A 366 23.07 28.86 -10.53
C PRO A 366 22.60 27.72 -9.61
N TYR A 367 23.50 26.83 -9.21
CA TYR A 367 23.19 25.72 -8.30
C TYR A 367 23.48 26.03 -6.82
N LYS A 368 24.07 27.19 -6.52
CA LYS A 368 24.34 27.60 -5.15
C LYS A 368 23.06 28.03 -4.42
N LEU A 369 22.83 27.45 -3.25
CA LEU A 369 21.76 27.90 -2.36
C LEU A 369 22.09 29.29 -1.78
N THR A 370 21.12 30.19 -1.76
CA THR A 370 21.22 31.41 -0.98
C THR A 370 21.22 31.11 0.52
N PRO A 371 21.69 32.00 1.39
CA PRO A 371 21.63 31.79 2.84
C PRO A 371 20.21 31.50 3.36
N GLY A 372 19.18 32.12 2.77
CA GLY A 372 17.77 31.85 3.10
C GLY A 372 17.29 30.46 2.67
N GLU A 373 17.65 30.03 1.47
CA GLU A 373 17.35 28.68 0.98
C GLU A 373 18.05 27.60 1.81
N GLN A 374 19.31 27.87 2.23
CA GLN A 374 20.07 26.96 3.07
C GLN A 374 19.41 26.80 4.45
N ASP A 375 19.02 27.92 5.11
CA ASP A 375 18.33 27.88 6.41
C ASP A 375 16.99 27.11 6.32
N VAL A 376 16.22 27.34 5.24
CA VAL A 376 14.98 26.59 4.99
C VAL A 376 15.25 25.09 4.87
N MET A 377 16.24 24.69 4.07
CA MET A 377 16.56 23.28 3.88
C MET A 377 17.07 22.61 5.16
N ASP A 378 17.91 23.28 5.95
CA ASP A 378 18.44 22.73 7.19
C ASP A 378 17.34 22.54 8.24
N ARG A 379 16.37 23.45 8.30
CA ARG A 379 15.17 23.32 9.16
C ARG A 379 14.27 22.18 8.69
N LEU A 380 14.05 22.05 7.39
CA LEU A 380 13.26 20.95 6.85
C LEU A 380 13.94 19.59 7.12
N VAL A 381 15.24 19.47 6.89
CA VAL A 381 16.01 18.25 7.22
C VAL A 381 15.82 17.90 8.70
N SER A 382 15.99 18.87 9.60
CA SER A 382 15.81 18.64 11.04
C SER A 382 14.38 18.21 11.38
N ALA A 383 13.36 18.83 10.75
CA ALA A 383 11.97 18.52 11.00
C ALA A 383 11.57 17.11 10.50
N PHE A 384 11.99 16.72 9.29
CA PHE A 384 11.71 15.39 8.74
C PHE A 384 12.40 14.29 9.53
N THR A 385 13.68 14.47 9.86
CA THR A 385 14.46 13.46 10.62
C THR A 385 14.00 13.34 12.08
N GLY A 386 13.50 14.43 12.67
CA GLY A 386 13.01 14.48 14.05
C GLY A 386 11.54 14.07 14.23
N CYS A 387 10.77 13.84 13.14
CA CYS A 387 9.36 13.50 13.24
C CYS A 387 9.15 12.05 13.64
N GLU A 388 8.80 11.77 14.91
CA GLU A 388 8.61 10.42 15.45
C GLU A 388 7.52 9.62 14.71
N LYS A 389 6.39 10.26 14.36
CA LYS A 389 5.30 9.61 13.62
C LYS A 389 5.77 9.16 12.25
N LEU A 390 6.50 10.01 11.50
CA LEU A 390 7.06 9.64 10.20
C LEU A 390 8.08 8.51 10.34
N GLN A 391 8.99 8.58 11.32
CA GLN A 391 9.96 7.52 11.59
C GLN A 391 9.30 6.19 11.94
N ARG A 392 8.17 6.20 12.67
CA ARG A 392 7.39 5.00 12.96
C ARG A 392 6.78 4.40 11.69
N HIS A 393 6.24 5.23 10.81
CA HIS A 393 5.69 4.80 9.52
C HIS A 393 6.79 4.19 8.64
N MET A 394 7.96 4.81 8.56
CA MET A 394 9.08 4.30 7.75
C MET A 394 9.64 2.99 8.31
N ARG A 395 9.72 2.82 9.63
CA ARG A 395 10.06 1.52 10.23
C ARG A 395 9.05 0.42 9.87
N PHE A 396 7.76 0.77 9.79
CA PHE A 396 6.74 -0.16 9.34
C PHE A 396 6.92 -0.52 7.87
N PHE A 397 7.21 0.45 6.99
CA PHE A 397 7.53 0.20 5.57
C PHE A 397 8.71 -0.75 5.41
N LEU A 398 9.78 -0.56 6.18
CA LEU A 398 10.98 -1.41 6.14
C LEU A 398 10.70 -2.83 6.64
N LYS A 399 9.83 -2.96 7.64
CA LYS A 399 9.46 -4.26 8.23
C LYS A 399 8.57 -5.09 7.32
N THR A 400 7.62 -4.44 6.66
CA THR A 400 6.54 -5.11 5.90
C THR A 400 6.71 -4.99 4.39
N GLY A 401 7.65 -4.15 3.92
CA GLY A 401 7.81 -3.80 2.52
C GLY A 401 9.11 -4.28 1.88
N SER A 402 9.09 -4.24 0.54
CA SER A 402 10.19 -4.59 -0.37
C SER A 402 9.96 -3.93 -1.73
N LEU A 403 10.96 -3.95 -2.61
CA LEU A 403 10.80 -3.51 -4.01
C LEU A 403 9.96 -4.49 -4.83
N TYR A 404 10.02 -5.77 -4.52
CA TYR A 404 9.19 -6.82 -5.11
C TYR A 404 8.90 -7.92 -4.10
N LYS A 405 7.93 -8.75 -4.42
CA LYS A 405 7.63 -9.96 -3.66
C LYS A 405 7.18 -11.08 -4.59
N ILE A 406 7.58 -12.29 -4.27
CA ILE A 406 6.96 -13.50 -4.81
C ILE A 406 6.00 -14.02 -3.76
N ASP A 407 4.73 -14.19 -4.11
CA ASP A 407 3.69 -14.69 -3.20
C ASP A 407 2.75 -15.66 -3.94
N ASN A 408 2.71 -16.88 -3.47
CA ASN A 408 1.90 -17.95 -4.07
C ASN A 408 2.12 -18.11 -5.60
N GLY A 409 3.39 -18.04 -6.03
CA GLY A 409 3.77 -18.12 -7.44
C GLY A 409 3.53 -16.85 -8.26
N ASN A 410 3.06 -15.75 -7.66
CA ASN A 410 2.88 -14.48 -8.36
C ASN A 410 4.00 -13.50 -8.04
N LEU A 411 4.39 -12.69 -9.03
CA LEU A 411 5.38 -11.64 -8.92
C LEU A 411 4.68 -10.28 -8.70
N LEU A 412 4.92 -9.68 -7.55
CA LEU A 412 4.35 -8.41 -7.13
C LEU A 412 5.44 -7.35 -7.16
N PHE A 413 5.21 -6.24 -7.84
CA PHE A 413 6.06 -5.03 -7.83
C PHE A 413 5.23 -3.81 -8.23
N HIS A 414 5.72 -2.61 -7.91
CA HIS A 414 4.93 -1.40 -8.15
C HIS A 414 4.84 -1.05 -9.64
N ALA A 415 5.96 -0.82 -10.34
CA ALA A 415 5.91 -0.24 -11.70
C ALA A 415 6.32 -1.20 -12.82
N CYS A 416 7.62 -1.50 -13.01
CA CYS A 416 8.05 -2.35 -14.11
C CYS A 416 9.38 -3.07 -13.84
N VAL A 417 9.62 -4.16 -14.56
CA VAL A 417 10.99 -4.67 -14.77
C VAL A 417 11.60 -3.90 -15.92
N PRO A 418 12.73 -3.17 -15.73
CA PRO A 418 13.33 -2.38 -16.79
C PRO A 418 13.73 -3.22 -18.00
N LEU A 419 13.25 -2.84 -19.18
CA LEU A 419 13.50 -3.52 -20.47
C LEU A 419 14.17 -2.60 -21.49
N ASN A 420 14.90 -3.20 -22.42
CA ASN A 420 15.30 -2.60 -23.67
C ASN A 420 14.16 -2.67 -24.71
N ALA A 421 14.27 -1.93 -25.80
CA ALA A 421 13.25 -1.90 -26.86
C ALA A 421 12.99 -3.26 -27.53
N ASP A 422 13.98 -4.16 -27.50
CA ASP A 422 13.89 -5.52 -28.03
C ASP A 422 13.25 -6.53 -27.06
N GLY A 423 12.87 -6.07 -25.85
CA GLY A 423 12.30 -6.90 -24.80
C GLY A 423 13.31 -7.60 -23.89
N SER A 424 14.60 -7.46 -24.16
CA SER A 424 15.64 -7.97 -23.25
C SER A 424 15.71 -7.16 -21.95
N LEU A 425 16.14 -7.80 -20.85
CA LEU A 425 16.32 -7.15 -19.54
C LEU A 425 17.38 -6.04 -19.66
N LYS A 426 17.02 -4.80 -19.26
CA LYS A 426 17.92 -3.64 -19.28
C LYS A 426 18.99 -3.79 -18.20
N GLU A 427 20.26 -3.66 -18.59
CA GLU A 427 21.39 -3.59 -17.68
C GLU A 427 21.50 -2.17 -17.10
N VAL A 428 21.60 -2.06 -15.78
CA VAL A 428 21.73 -0.81 -15.05
C VAL A 428 22.96 -0.86 -14.16
N ASP A 429 23.75 0.22 -14.14
CA ASP A 429 24.87 0.35 -13.21
C ASP A 429 24.38 0.79 -11.83
N VAL A 430 24.63 -0.03 -10.82
CA VAL A 430 24.36 0.26 -9.42
C VAL A 430 25.70 0.34 -8.69
N PHE A 431 26.25 1.54 -8.57
CA PHE A 431 27.54 1.80 -7.93
C PHE A 431 28.70 0.90 -8.42
N GLY A 432 28.82 0.75 -9.74
CA GLY A 432 29.85 -0.03 -10.43
C GLY A 432 29.50 -1.51 -10.66
N LYS A 433 28.31 -1.94 -10.25
CA LYS A 433 27.78 -3.27 -10.57
C LYS A 433 26.73 -3.16 -11.67
N LYS A 434 26.97 -3.84 -12.79
CA LYS A 434 26.02 -3.94 -13.89
C LYS A 434 25.04 -5.07 -13.66
N LEU A 435 23.77 -4.74 -13.42
CA LEU A 435 22.74 -5.67 -12.98
C LEU A 435 21.46 -5.51 -13.79
N LYS A 436 20.67 -6.57 -13.88
CA LYS A 436 19.38 -6.60 -14.58
C LYS A 436 18.40 -7.54 -13.89
N GLY A 437 17.11 -7.40 -14.19
CA GLY A 437 16.04 -8.27 -13.69
C GLY A 437 16.06 -8.37 -12.16
N ARG A 438 15.92 -9.59 -11.63
CA ARG A 438 15.87 -9.87 -10.20
C ARG A 438 17.11 -9.35 -9.45
N ALA A 439 18.31 -9.56 -10.00
CA ALA A 439 19.54 -9.11 -9.35
C ALA A 439 19.60 -7.57 -9.20
N LEU A 440 19.00 -6.82 -10.13
CA LEU A 440 18.88 -5.37 -10.03
C LEU A 440 17.96 -4.98 -8.86
N TYR A 441 16.81 -5.62 -8.73
CA TYR A 441 15.88 -5.39 -7.61
C TYR A 441 16.53 -5.71 -6.26
N ASP A 442 17.20 -6.86 -6.15
CA ASP A 442 17.86 -7.31 -4.92
C ASP A 442 18.95 -6.32 -4.48
N GLU A 443 19.79 -5.82 -5.40
CA GLU A 443 20.85 -4.86 -5.07
C GLU A 443 20.28 -3.46 -4.73
N MET A 444 19.28 -2.96 -5.47
CA MET A 444 18.66 -1.68 -5.16
C MET A 444 17.95 -1.72 -3.80
N GLU A 445 17.23 -2.80 -3.48
CA GLU A 445 16.63 -2.99 -2.16
C GLU A 445 17.68 -3.05 -1.05
N ARG A 446 18.81 -3.72 -1.30
CA ARG A 446 19.92 -3.76 -0.36
C ARG A 446 20.40 -2.34 -0.02
N TRP A 447 20.53 -1.44 -1.01
CA TRP A 447 20.92 -0.05 -0.78
C TRP A 447 19.87 0.75 -0.02
N VAL A 448 18.58 0.52 -0.27
CA VAL A 448 17.49 1.09 0.55
C VAL A 448 17.67 0.69 2.01
N ARG A 449 17.94 -0.59 2.29
CA ARG A 449 18.13 -1.07 3.66
C ARG A 449 19.41 -0.53 4.30
N ILE A 450 20.51 -0.39 3.54
CA ILE A 450 21.75 0.26 3.98
C ILE A 450 21.47 1.70 4.44
N ALA A 451 20.68 2.46 3.71
CA ALA A 451 20.33 3.83 4.10
C ALA A 451 19.78 3.94 5.52
N PHE A 452 19.06 2.92 5.99
CA PHE A 452 18.42 2.93 7.30
C PHE A 452 19.21 2.22 8.41
N PHE A 453 20.04 1.22 8.08
CA PHE A 453 20.57 0.30 9.07
C PHE A 453 22.08 0.20 9.11
N ASP A 454 22.82 0.72 8.13
CA ASP A 454 24.27 0.65 8.13
C ASP A 454 24.85 1.56 9.24
N GLU A 455 25.98 1.13 9.85
CA GLU A 455 26.67 1.93 10.87
C GLU A 455 27.51 3.05 10.25
N ASP A 456 28.00 2.85 9.02
CA ASP A 456 28.82 3.80 8.29
C ASP A 456 27.96 4.91 7.70
N ALA A 457 28.29 6.17 8.06
CA ALA A 457 27.57 7.35 7.61
C ALA A 457 27.65 7.59 6.09
N GLU A 458 28.80 7.27 5.47
CA GLU A 458 28.98 7.40 4.02
C GLU A 458 28.13 6.36 3.27
N MET A 459 28.06 5.13 3.78
CA MET A 459 27.20 4.09 3.22
C MET A 459 25.73 4.47 3.33
N ARG A 460 25.30 5.02 4.49
CA ARG A 460 23.92 5.52 4.65
C ARG A 460 23.62 6.65 3.66
N LYS A 461 24.56 7.60 3.47
CA LYS A 461 24.39 8.69 2.50
C LYS A 461 24.20 8.14 1.09
N ARG A 462 25.06 7.22 0.64
CA ARG A 462 24.93 6.57 -0.68
C ARG A 462 23.60 5.82 -0.82
N GLY A 463 23.16 5.15 0.24
CA GLY A 463 21.85 4.50 0.28
C GLY A 463 20.69 5.52 0.17
N ALA A 464 20.79 6.68 0.84
CA ALA A 464 19.81 7.75 0.72
C ALA A 464 19.79 8.38 -0.69
N ASP A 465 20.95 8.51 -1.34
CA ASP A 465 21.03 8.95 -2.74
C ASP A 465 20.43 7.91 -3.70
N MET A 466 20.50 6.59 -3.37
CA MET A 466 19.79 5.55 -4.12
C MET A 466 18.27 5.69 -4.00
N LEU A 467 17.72 6.09 -2.83
CA LEU A 467 16.29 6.39 -2.69
C LEU A 467 15.87 7.54 -3.62
N TRP A 468 16.69 8.58 -3.72
CA TRP A 468 16.45 9.66 -4.67
C TRP A 468 16.54 9.18 -6.13
N TYR A 469 17.53 8.33 -6.48
CA TYR A 469 17.63 7.73 -7.82
C TYR A 469 16.40 6.86 -8.15
N LEU A 470 15.93 6.04 -7.21
CA LEU A 470 14.76 5.19 -7.41
C LEU A 470 13.50 6.00 -7.76
N TRP A 471 13.42 7.23 -7.28
CA TRP A 471 12.32 8.14 -7.60
C TRP A 471 12.30 8.61 -9.06
N LEU A 472 13.48 8.86 -9.69
CA LEU A 472 13.56 9.60 -10.97
C LEU A 472 14.53 9.03 -12.01
N GLY A 473 15.29 7.99 -11.66
CA GLY A 473 16.30 7.42 -12.56
C GLY A 473 15.68 6.57 -13.66
N GLU A 474 16.19 6.69 -14.91
CA GLU A 474 15.69 5.91 -16.07
C GLU A 474 15.79 4.39 -15.86
N GLY A 475 16.82 3.92 -15.15
CA GLY A 475 17.01 2.50 -14.83
C GLY A 475 16.23 2.02 -13.62
N SER A 476 15.47 2.90 -12.96
CA SER A 476 14.70 2.55 -11.76
C SER A 476 13.49 1.68 -12.11
N PRO A 477 13.30 0.56 -11.38
CA PRO A 477 12.10 -0.26 -11.52
C PRO A 477 10.83 0.42 -11.00
N LEU A 478 10.95 1.56 -10.30
CA LEU A 478 9.82 2.30 -9.73
C LEU A 478 9.41 3.50 -10.58
N PHE A 479 10.35 4.12 -11.32
CA PHE A 479 10.06 5.31 -12.10
C PHE A 479 9.48 5.00 -13.49
N ALA A 480 10.01 3.97 -14.16
CA ALA A 480 9.48 3.41 -15.40
C ALA A 480 9.36 4.37 -16.61
N LYS A 481 10.18 5.42 -16.65
CA LYS A 481 10.22 6.41 -17.75
C LYS A 481 11.64 6.83 -18.07
N SER A 482 11.84 7.43 -19.27
CA SER A 482 13.14 7.88 -19.76
C SER A 482 13.70 9.09 -19.01
N LYS A 483 12.83 10.03 -18.60
CA LYS A 483 13.19 11.22 -17.83
C LYS A 483 12.00 11.73 -17.02
N MET A 484 12.28 12.47 -15.95
CA MET A 484 11.28 13.23 -15.20
C MET A 484 11.38 14.71 -15.61
N ALA A 485 10.43 15.18 -16.41
CA ALA A 485 10.41 16.52 -17.00
C ALA A 485 9.84 17.57 -16.01
N THR A 486 10.45 17.71 -14.82
CA THR A 486 9.96 18.64 -13.78
C THR A 486 10.21 20.09 -14.14
N PHE A 487 11.43 20.44 -14.58
CA PHE A 487 11.79 21.80 -15.00
C PHE A 487 10.96 22.21 -16.20
N GLU A 488 10.90 21.35 -17.21
CA GLU A 488 10.18 21.59 -18.46
C GLU A 488 8.67 21.77 -18.20
N LEU A 489 8.12 21.02 -17.26
CA LEU A 489 6.70 21.11 -16.90
C LEU A 489 6.32 22.49 -16.36
N TYR A 490 7.16 23.10 -15.57
CA TYR A 490 6.90 24.41 -14.95
C TYR A 490 7.27 25.58 -15.85
N LEU A 491 8.36 25.47 -16.58
CA LEU A 491 9.04 26.61 -17.19
C LEU A 491 9.00 26.64 -18.71
N ILE A 492 8.57 25.58 -19.39
CA ILE A 492 8.50 25.53 -20.86
C ILE A 492 7.06 25.24 -21.30
N ALA A 493 6.50 26.10 -22.18
CA ALA A 493 5.14 25.91 -22.69
C ALA A 493 5.02 24.75 -23.69
N ASP A 494 6.08 24.53 -24.49
CA ASP A 494 6.09 23.51 -25.52
C ASP A 494 5.98 22.10 -24.90
N LYS A 495 4.95 21.37 -25.32
CA LYS A 495 4.71 20.00 -24.86
C LYS A 495 5.79 19.02 -25.35
N ALA A 496 6.50 19.33 -26.43
CA ALA A 496 7.57 18.47 -26.95
C ALA A 496 8.72 18.34 -25.93
N ALA A 497 9.10 19.44 -25.24
CA ALA A 497 10.12 19.43 -24.20
C ALA A 497 9.74 18.54 -23.00
N ARG A 498 8.42 18.38 -22.74
CA ARG A 498 7.86 17.64 -21.61
C ARG A 498 7.63 16.14 -21.88
N LYS A 499 8.03 15.66 -23.07
CA LYS A 499 7.76 14.27 -23.46
C LYS A 499 8.57 13.30 -22.62
N GLU A 500 7.88 12.51 -21.82
CA GLU A 500 8.42 11.38 -21.05
C GLU A 500 8.05 10.07 -21.77
N VAL A 501 9.04 9.27 -22.14
CA VAL A 501 8.82 7.99 -22.82
C VAL A 501 8.73 6.90 -21.77
N LYS A 502 7.65 6.13 -21.78
CA LYS A 502 7.48 4.99 -20.88
C LYS A 502 8.52 3.90 -21.18
N ASN A 503 8.92 3.15 -20.15
CA ASN A 503 9.75 1.97 -20.32
C ASN A 503 9.12 0.99 -21.31
N PRO A 504 9.90 0.30 -22.16
CA PRO A 504 9.41 -0.70 -23.12
C PRO A 504 8.54 -1.80 -22.51
N PHE A 505 8.64 -2.06 -21.19
CA PHE A 505 7.72 -2.93 -20.46
C PHE A 505 6.24 -2.65 -20.81
N TYR A 506 5.83 -1.38 -20.87
CA TYR A 506 4.44 -0.99 -21.15
C TYR A 506 4.06 -1.05 -22.63
N THR A 507 5.01 -1.10 -23.54
CA THR A 507 4.74 -1.25 -24.97
C THR A 507 4.76 -2.71 -25.41
N LEU A 508 5.32 -3.60 -24.60
CA LEU A 508 5.47 -5.02 -24.84
C LEU A 508 4.49 -5.90 -24.03
N LEU A 509 3.46 -5.28 -23.42
CA LEU A 509 2.52 -5.96 -22.51
C LEU A 509 1.80 -7.19 -23.10
N ASP A 510 1.71 -7.29 -24.41
CA ASP A 510 1.07 -8.43 -25.08
C ASP A 510 2.10 -9.44 -25.66
N ASN A 511 3.40 -9.27 -25.37
CA ASN A 511 4.45 -10.18 -25.83
C ASN A 511 4.75 -11.26 -24.79
N GLU A 512 4.15 -12.45 -24.98
CA GLU A 512 4.26 -13.57 -24.02
C GLU A 512 5.70 -14.04 -23.79
N ASP A 513 6.56 -14.03 -24.83
CA ASP A 513 7.96 -14.48 -24.70
C ASP A 513 8.78 -13.57 -23.78
N VAL A 514 8.55 -12.24 -23.84
CA VAL A 514 9.18 -11.27 -22.96
C VAL A 514 8.80 -11.53 -21.52
N PHE A 515 7.50 -11.72 -21.23
CA PHE A 515 7.02 -11.98 -19.88
C PHE A 515 7.41 -13.37 -19.36
N ALA A 516 7.46 -14.37 -20.22
CA ALA A 516 8.03 -15.67 -19.87
C ALA A 516 9.52 -15.55 -19.50
N GLY A 517 10.27 -14.67 -20.15
CA GLY A 517 11.66 -14.35 -19.80
C GLY A 517 11.76 -13.72 -18.40
N ILE A 518 10.88 -12.77 -18.06
CA ILE A 518 10.81 -12.14 -16.73
C ILE A 518 10.51 -13.19 -15.66
N PHE A 519 9.49 -14.04 -15.86
CA PHE A 519 9.15 -15.08 -14.89
C PHE A 519 10.34 -16.00 -14.59
N ARG A 520 11.04 -16.47 -15.63
CA ARG A 520 12.22 -17.34 -15.47
C ARG A 520 13.36 -16.64 -14.71
N ASP A 521 13.61 -15.35 -14.96
CA ASP A 521 14.64 -14.57 -14.26
C ASP A 521 14.33 -14.45 -12.74
N PHE A 522 13.04 -14.33 -12.39
CA PHE A 522 12.61 -14.32 -11.00
C PHE A 522 12.43 -15.73 -10.40
N GLY A 523 12.71 -16.79 -11.15
CA GLY A 523 12.59 -18.19 -10.71
C GLY A 523 11.15 -18.70 -10.64
N LEU A 524 10.28 -18.17 -11.49
CA LEU A 524 8.85 -18.49 -11.55
C LEU A 524 8.52 -19.29 -12.82
N ASP A 525 7.46 -20.07 -12.75
CA ASP A 525 6.92 -20.83 -13.89
C ASP A 525 6.03 -19.92 -14.77
N PRO A 526 6.40 -19.68 -16.05
CA PRO A 526 5.60 -18.85 -16.95
C PRO A 526 4.16 -19.32 -17.15
N GLU A 527 3.90 -20.64 -17.06
CA GLU A 527 2.59 -21.20 -17.32
C GLU A 527 1.56 -20.90 -16.22
N THR A 528 2.03 -20.82 -14.97
CA THR A 528 1.16 -20.72 -13.80
C THR A 528 1.24 -19.40 -13.06
N SER A 529 2.28 -18.58 -13.35
CA SER A 529 2.55 -17.35 -12.61
C SER A 529 1.88 -16.13 -13.22
N HIS A 530 1.64 -15.11 -12.37
CA HIS A 530 1.11 -13.81 -12.77
C HIS A 530 2.02 -12.69 -12.26
N ILE A 531 2.05 -11.58 -13.00
CA ILE A 531 2.55 -10.29 -12.54
C ILE A 531 1.36 -9.45 -12.08
N ILE A 532 1.48 -8.87 -10.87
CA ILE A 532 0.50 -7.90 -10.35
C ILE A 532 1.25 -6.60 -10.09
N CYS A 533 0.86 -5.53 -10.78
CA CYS A 533 1.54 -4.23 -10.71
C CYS A 533 0.56 -3.05 -10.76
N GLY A 534 1.06 -1.84 -10.45
CA GLY A 534 0.33 -0.58 -10.43
C GLY A 534 0.97 0.50 -11.31
N HIS A 535 1.13 1.73 -10.76
CA HIS A 535 1.89 2.88 -11.26
C HIS A 535 1.34 3.57 -12.51
N VAL A 536 0.89 2.84 -13.52
CA VAL A 536 0.31 3.42 -14.75
C VAL A 536 -1.19 3.23 -14.74
N PRO A 537 -1.96 4.33 -14.56
CA PRO A 537 -3.41 4.25 -14.51
C PRO A 537 -4.00 3.64 -15.78
N VAL A 538 -4.86 2.65 -15.59
CA VAL A 538 -5.63 2.03 -16.66
C VAL A 538 -6.78 2.94 -17.05
N LYS A 539 -6.81 3.39 -18.31
CA LYS A 539 -7.83 4.29 -18.82
C LYS A 539 -9.04 3.53 -19.34
N VAL A 540 -9.91 3.13 -18.42
CA VAL A 540 -11.13 2.39 -18.75
C VAL A 540 -12.01 3.17 -19.73
N LYS A 541 -12.05 4.50 -19.63
CA LYS A 541 -12.76 5.38 -20.58
C LYS A 541 -12.28 5.22 -22.03
N ASP A 542 -10.97 4.95 -22.22
CA ASP A 542 -10.37 4.75 -23.52
C ASP A 542 -10.43 3.28 -23.98
N GLY A 543 -11.10 2.41 -23.20
CA GLY A 543 -11.24 0.98 -23.49
C GLY A 543 -10.03 0.14 -23.11
N GLU A 544 -9.10 0.66 -22.29
CA GLU A 544 -7.95 -0.13 -21.83
C GLU A 544 -8.40 -1.26 -20.88
N ASP A 545 -7.89 -2.47 -21.12
CA ASP A 545 -8.11 -3.62 -20.24
C ASP A 545 -6.96 -3.70 -19.20
N PRO A 546 -7.26 -3.82 -17.89
CA PRO A 546 -6.26 -4.02 -16.85
C PRO A 546 -5.58 -5.40 -16.93
N VAL A 547 -6.16 -6.36 -17.61
CA VAL A 547 -5.63 -7.72 -17.78
C VAL A 547 -4.94 -7.82 -19.12
N LYS A 548 -3.65 -8.05 -19.12
CA LYS A 548 -2.76 -8.08 -20.30
C LYS A 548 -2.10 -9.44 -20.46
N CYS A 549 -1.43 -9.67 -21.58
CA CYS A 549 -0.64 -10.88 -21.85
C CYS A 549 -1.44 -12.16 -21.57
N ASN A 550 -2.62 -12.29 -22.16
CA ASN A 550 -3.52 -13.45 -21.94
C ASN A 550 -3.77 -13.81 -20.46
N GLY A 551 -3.87 -12.79 -19.59
CA GLY A 551 -4.10 -12.99 -18.17
C GLY A 551 -2.84 -13.02 -17.31
N LYS A 552 -1.65 -13.04 -17.89
CA LYS A 552 -0.37 -13.15 -17.16
C LYS A 552 0.04 -11.86 -16.45
N VAL A 553 -0.44 -10.70 -16.90
CA VAL A 553 -0.14 -9.39 -16.30
C VAL A 553 -1.43 -8.70 -15.90
N ILE A 554 -1.55 -8.34 -14.63
CA ILE A 554 -2.73 -7.68 -14.06
C ILE A 554 -2.29 -6.33 -13.50
N MET A 555 -2.72 -5.25 -14.16
CA MET A 555 -2.46 -3.88 -13.76
C MET A 555 -3.61 -3.37 -12.92
N ILE A 556 -3.35 -3.04 -11.66
CA ILE A 556 -4.41 -2.67 -10.70
C ILE A 556 -4.43 -1.19 -10.31
N ASP A 557 -3.67 -0.33 -11.00
CA ASP A 557 -3.85 1.13 -10.86
C ASP A 557 -5.14 1.56 -11.58
N GLY A 558 -6.18 1.80 -10.81
CA GLY A 558 -7.48 2.29 -11.29
C GLY A 558 -7.68 3.79 -11.03
N GLY A 559 -6.67 4.49 -10.49
CA GLY A 559 -6.75 5.92 -10.18
C GLY A 559 -7.61 6.23 -8.95
N PHE A 560 -7.26 5.72 -7.78
CA PHE A 560 -7.92 6.09 -6.51
C PHE A 560 -7.93 7.60 -6.29
N SER A 561 -6.82 8.28 -6.64
CA SER A 561 -6.73 9.74 -6.51
C SER A 561 -7.83 10.46 -7.29
N LYS A 562 -8.58 11.31 -6.60
CA LYS A 562 -9.63 12.16 -7.20
C LYS A 562 -9.14 12.95 -8.41
N ALA A 563 -7.87 13.37 -8.41
CA ALA A 563 -7.24 14.10 -9.52
C ALA A 563 -7.14 13.28 -10.82
N TYR A 564 -7.30 11.96 -10.77
CA TYR A 564 -7.19 11.06 -11.93
C TYR A 564 -8.50 10.36 -12.31
N GLN A 565 -9.51 10.34 -11.44
CA GLN A 565 -10.79 9.66 -11.68
C GLN A 565 -11.50 10.16 -12.95
N SER A 566 -11.37 11.45 -13.27
CA SER A 566 -11.89 12.00 -14.55
C SER A 566 -11.20 11.40 -15.78
N THR A 567 -9.97 10.96 -15.67
CA THR A 567 -9.17 10.36 -16.74
C THR A 567 -9.39 8.84 -16.83
N THR A 568 -9.39 8.14 -15.69
CA THR A 568 -9.56 6.69 -15.64
C THR A 568 -11.00 6.24 -15.86
N GLY A 569 -11.97 7.00 -15.33
CA GLY A 569 -13.40 6.67 -15.38
C GLY A 569 -13.88 5.78 -14.23
N ILE A 570 -12.96 5.40 -13.34
CA ILE A 570 -13.23 4.60 -12.11
C ILE A 570 -12.44 5.19 -10.94
N ALA A 571 -12.69 4.70 -9.74
CA ALA A 571 -12.04 5.13 -8.50
C ALA A 571 -11.18 4.03 -7.87
N GLY A 572 -10.54 3.20 -8.66
CA GLY A 572 -9.61 2.19 -8.21
C GLY A 572 -10.02 0.76 -8.53
N TYR A 573 -9.05 -0.14 -8.42
CA TYR A 573 -9.24 -1.58 -8.50
C TYR A 573 -8.90 -2.26 -7.18
N THR A 574 -9.56 -3.38 -6.91
CA THR A 574 -9.10 -4.40 -5.96
C THR A 574 -9.03 -5.73 -6.69
N LEU A 575 -7.85 -6.35 -6.74
CA LEU A 575 -7.74 -7.74 -7.16
C LEU A 575 -7.96 -8.64 -5.94
N ILE A 576 -8.81 -9.64 -6.07
CA ILE A 576 -9.18 -10.58 -5.02
C ILE A 576 -8.70 -11.95 -5.44
N SER A 577 -7.76 -12.53 -4.69
CA SER A 577 -7.33 -13.92 -4.85
C SER A 577 -7.99 -14.78 -3.78
N ASN A 578 -8.58 -15.89 -4.19
CA ASN A 578 -9.18 -16.85 -3.27
C ASN A 578 -8.98 -18.28 -3.77
N SER A 579 -9.60 -19.26 -3.12
CA SER A 579 -9.46 -20.66 -3.50
C SER A 579 -10.06 -21.06 -4.86
N HIS A 580 -10.69 -20.14 -5.58
CA HIS A 580 -11.30 -20.35 -6.90
C HIS A 580 -10.61 -19.58 -8.03
N GLY A 581 -9.54 -18.80 -7.73
CA GLY A 581 -8.78 -18.00 -8.67
C GLY A 581 -8.84 -16.51 -8.39
N PHE A 582 -8.75 -15.68 -9.43
CA PHE A 582 -8.69 -14.24 -9.36
C PHE A 582 -9.98 -13.56 -9.81
N VAL A 583 -10.41 -12.57 -9.05
CA VAL A 583 -11.54 -11.67 -9.38
C VAL A 583 -11.07 -10.22 -9.26
N LEU A 584 -11.24 -9.44 -10.31
CA LEU A 584 -10.97 -8.01 -10.31
C LEU A 584 -12.27 -7.25 -10.02
N ALA A 585 -12.24 -6.40 -9.01
CA ALA A 585 -13.31 -5.46 -8.67
C ALA A 585 -12.91 -4.05 -9.07
N ALA A 586 -13.68 -3.41 -9.95
CA ALA A 586 -13.54 -2.01 -10.30
C ALA A 586 -14.54 -1.18 -9.49
N HIS A 587 -14.08 -0.12 -8.85
CA HIS A 587 -14.85 0.70 -7.92
C HIS A 587 -15.31 2.01 -8.55
N GLU A 588 -16.56 2.40 -8.32
CA GLU A 588 -17.04 3.75 -8.57
C GLU A 588 -16.59 4.71 -7.45
N PRO A 589 -16.57 6.03 -7.72
CA PRO A 589 -16.23 7.02 -6.71
C PRO A 589 -17.13 6.95 -5.47
N LEU A 590 -16.53 7.02 -4.28
CA LEU A 590 -17.25 7.20 -3.02
C LEU A 590 -17.63 8.67 -2.88
N GLU A 591 -18.89 8.97 -2.60
CA GLU A 591 -19.33 10.34 -2.33
C GLU A 591 -18.70 10.88 -1.03
N SER A 592 -18.97 10.20 0.09
CA SER A 592 -18.32 10.39 1.39
C SER A 592 -18.66 9.24 2.35
N ALA A 593 -17.87 9.07 3.39
CA ALA A 593 -18.18 8.12 4.47
C ALA A 593 -19.48 8.48 5.19
N GLN A 594 -19.76 9.77 5.38
CA GLN A 594 -21.01 10.24 5.99
C GLN A 594 -22.21 9.88 5.13
N ALA A 595 -22.18 10.11 3.83
CA ALA A 595 -23.25 9.74 2.90
C ALA A 595 -23.48 8.22 2.89
N ALA A 596 -22.40 7.43 2.97
CA ALA A 596 -22.48 5.97 3.06
C ALA A 596 -23.27 5.53 4.32
N VAL A 597 -23.06 6.17 5.46
CA VAL A 597 -23.77 5.86 6.72
C VAL A 597 -25.23 6.33 6.68
N GLU A 598 -25.48 7.58 6.28
CA GLU A 598 -26.80 8.21 6.36
C GLU A 598 -27.78 7.67 5.32
N ARG A 599 -27.31 7.50 4.08
CA ARG A 599 -28.11 7.06 2.93
C ARG A 599 -27.94 5.61 2.56
N GLU A 600 -27.12 4.88 3.33
CA GLU A 600 -26.76 3.46 3.07
C GLU A 600 -26.19 3.25 1.66
N LEU A 601 -25.39 4.22 1.21
CA LEU A 601 -24.71 4.13 -0.08
C LEU A 601 -23.48 3.26 0.08
N ASP A 602 -23.34 2.28 -0.80
CA ASP A 602 -22.13 1.47 -0.94
C ASP A 602 -21.41 1.87 -2.22
N ILE A 603 -20.10 1.67 -2.28
CA ILE A 603 -19.37 1.78 -3.54
C ILE A 603 -19.92 0.69 -4.47
N HIS A 604 -20.47 1.11 -5.60
CA HIS A 604 -20.81 0.16 -6.63
C HIS A 604 -19.52 -0.40 -7.23
N SER A 605 -19.40 -1.72 -7.22
CA SER A 605 -18.21 -2.40 -7.73
C SER A 605 -18.63 -3.42 -8.77
N SER A 606 -18.17 -3.21 -10.01
CA SER A 606 -18.29 -4.23 -11.04
C SER A 606 -17.22 -5.31 -10.82
N ARG A 607 -17.59 -6.57 -10.99
CA ARG A 607 -16.68 -7.70 -10.76
C ARG A 607 -16.49 -8.50 -12.04
N ARG A 608 -15.22 -8.78 -12.34
CA ARG A 608 -14.81 -9.63 -13.47
C ARG A 608 -13.97 -10.79 -12.96
N VAL A 609 -14.29 -11.99 -13.34
CA VAL A 609 -13.41 -13.15 -13.14
C VAL A 609 -12.24 -13.03 -14.11
N VAL A 610 -11.03 -12.94 -13.59
CA VAL A 610 -9.79 -12.89 -14.37
C VAL A 610 -9.31 -14.30 -14.65
N GLU A 611 -9.30 -15.14 -13.62
CA GLU A 611 -8.91 -16.52 -13.71
C GLU A 611 -9.84 -17.39 -12.84
N ARG A 612 -10.17 -18.58 -13.32
CA ARG A 612 -10.89 -19.58 -12.55
C ARG A 612 -10.12 -20.90 -12.60
N VAL A 613 -9.68 -21.37 -11.44
CA VAL A 613 -9.01 -22.66 -11.32
C VAL A 613 -10.00 -23.80 -11.41
N GLY A 614 -9.63 -24.87 -12.13
CA GLY A 614 -10.48 -26.06 -12.29
C GLY A 614 -10.63 -26.85 -10.99
N VAL A 615 -9.58 -26.91 -10.18
CA VAL A 615 -9.55 -27.54 -8.85
C VAL A 615 -9.34 -26.48 -7.80
N ARG A 616 -10.14 -26.53 -6.74
CA ARG A 616 -10.08 -25.57 -5.66
C ARG A 616 -8.70 -25.56 -4.99
N THR A 617 -8.05 -24.41 -4.93
CA THR A 617 -6.74 -24.22 -4.26
C THR A 617 -6.88 -24.41 -2.75
N LEU A 618 -6.05 -25.27 -2.17
CA LEU A 618 -5.97 -25.52 -0.74
C LEU A 618 -4.82 -24.74 -0.11
N VAL A 619 -4.77 -24.68 1.22
CA VAL A 619 -3.62 -24.17 1.95
C VAL A 619 -2.36 -24.93 1.56
N ALA A 620 -2.44 -26.24 1.33
CA ALA A 620 -1.32 -27.07 0.88
C ALA A 620 -0.63 -26.59 -0.41
N ASP A 621 -1.33 -25.83 -1.26
CA ASP A 621 -0.87 -25.36 -2.56
C ASP A 621 -0.28 -23.94 -2.48
N THR A 622 -0.14 -23.38 -1.29
CA THR A 622 0.35 -22.01 -1.03
C THR A 622 1.74 -22.01 -0.40
N ASP A 623 2.42 -20.85 -0.41
CA ASP A 623 3.69 -20.65 0.32
C ASP A 623 3.55 -20.93 1.82
N THR A 624 2.39 -20.59 2.40
CA THR A 624 2.07 -20.97 3.79
C THR A 624 2.01 -22.49 3.92
N GLY A 625 1.38 -23.18 2.98
CA GLY A 625 1.33 -24.64 2.95
C GLY A 625 2.70 -25.29 2.83
N ALA A 626 3.58 -24.74 2.00
CA ALA A 626 4.96 -25.21 1.88
C ALA A 626 5.72 -25.11 3.23
N LYS A 627 5.57 -24.00 3.97
CA LYS A 627 6.12 -23.83 5.31
C LYS A 627 5.52 -24.82 6.32
N LEU A 628 4.21 -25.04 6.27
CA LEU A 628 3.55 -26.03 7.15
C LEU A 628 4.01 -27.45 6.86
N LYS A 629 4.16 -27.85 5.60
CA LYS A 629 4.69 -29.15 5.19
C LYS A 629 6.12 -29.37 5.71
N ALA A 630 6.97 -28.35 5.59
CA ALA A 630 8.33 -28.41 6.14
C ALA A 630 8.32 -28.58 7.67
N HIS A 631 7.44 -27.83 8.36
CA HIS A 631 7.31 -27.97 9.82
C HIS A 631 6.76 -29.34 10.24
N VAL A 632 5.81 -29.91 9.49
CA VAL A 632 5.34 -31.29 9.72
C VAL A 632 6.48 -32.29 9.59
N ALA A 633 7.30 -32.17 8.53
CA ALA A 633 8.45 -33.05 8.33
C ALA A 633 9.47 -32.94 9.48
N ASP A 634 9.71 -31.72 9.99
CA ASP A 634 10.59 -31.49 11.14
C ASP A 634 10.04 -32.15 12.42
N LEU A 635 8.74 -32.06 12.67
CA LEU A 635 8.08 -32.69 13.82
C LEU A 635 8.07 -34.22 13.70
N GLU A 636 7.90 -34.75 12.50
CA GLU A 636 7.99 -36.20 12.25
C GLU A 636 9.39 -36.73 12.56
N ARG A 637 10.43 -36.01 12.15
CA ARG A 637 11.84 -36.34 12.53
C ARG A 637 12.04 -36.26 14.05
N LEU A 638 11.47 -35.28 14.72
CA LEU A 638 11.51 -35.19 16.19
C LEU A 638 10.80 -36.39 16.84
N LEU A 639 9.65 -36.80 16.31
CA LEU A 639 8.93 -38.00 16.80
C LEU A 639 9.77 -39.27 16.65
N GLU A 640 10.48 -39.45 15.53
CA GLU A 640 11.40 -40.57 15.34
C GLU A 640 12.54 -40.52 16.34
N ALA A 641 13.16 -39.34 16.56
CA ALA A 641 14.23 -39.16 17.55
C ALA A 641 13.77 -39.48 18.99
N TYR A 642 12.55 -39.15 19.36
CA TYR A 642 11.95 -39.58 20.63
C TYR A 642 11.77 -41.10 20.73
N ARG A 643 11.25 -41.72 19.67
CA ARG A 643 11.01 -43.19 19.63
C ARG A 643 12.30 -44.02 19.67
N HIS A 644 13.38 -43.51 19.06
CA HIS A 644 14.69 -44.18 19.07
C HIS A 644 15.52 -43.86 20.31
N GLY A 645 15.06 -42.88 21.16
CA GLY A 645 15.81 -42.48 22.36
C GLY A 645 16.99 -41.53 22.09
N ASP A 646 17.11 -41.00 20.86
CA ASP A 646 18.14 -40.04 20.48
C ASP A 646 17.98 -38.69 21.20
N ILE A 647 16.74 -38.33 21.49
CA ILE A 647 16.34 -37.16 22.28
C ILE A 647 15.36 -37.64 23.37
N PRO A 648 15.61 -37.31 24.65
CA PRO A 648 14.69 -37.68 25.73
C PRO A 648 13.45 -36.80 25.76
N GLU A 649 12.29 -37.40 25.99
CA GLU A 649 11.08 -36.66 26.29
C GLU A 649 11.20 -35.87 27.60
N ARG A 650 10.76 -34.62 27.62
CA ARG A 650 10.69 -33.80 28.85
C ARG A 650 9.29 -33.93 29.44
N LYS A 651 9.07 -34.92 30.29
CA LYS A 651 7.81 -34.98 31.06
C LYS A 651 7.74 -33.77 31.99
N LYS A 652 6.59 -33.09 32.02
CA LYS A 652 6.33 -32.12 33.09
C LYS A 652 6.38 -32.88 34.41
N SER A 653 7.29 -32.47 35.30
CA SER A 653 7.26 -32.83 36.73
C SER A 653 5.99 -32.30 37.35
#